data_942ee722ec8495531a64ffeeffacfb5a
#
_entry.id   942ee722ec8495531a64ffeeffacfb5a
#
_cell.length_a   1.000
_cell.length_b   1.000
_cell.length_c   1.000
_cell.angle_alpha   90.00
_cell.angle_beta   90.00
_cell.angle_gamma   90.00
#
_symmetry.space_group_name_H-M   'P 1'
#
loop_
_entity.id
_entity.type
_entity.pdbx_description
1 polymer ?
#
loop_
_entity_poly.entity_id
_entity_poly.type
_entity_poly.pdbx_seq_one_letter_code
_entity_poly.pdbx_strand_id
1 'polypeptide(L)'
;MADPVSAAVAVGWAMKAAGWVASPIISELYKKASSLLNFDASQKLKELEPKILLLQRVMEIVEESPYRHRLQQLFNDLKSAFYEAEDILDDVEYYLLEKQIQDDYLKLEVAGPRRNKSHVKKLLTSAMKKCNFLKDQDCGMSKIELKQSLEKIEKVINDACGFFEQMNLPNKSNVNLSKPANSRGAVTTARPPPLVIGRDKDCDNIVAMLHDKEEDAQPDTNRAQCYSVIGIHGISGSGKSTLSQLVCAREQKDGHFNLVMWVHVSQDFSVDAIFRQMSEAASRTPCPQFNNLDTLQTNLEKKLHGKRFLLVLDDVWYNNRDVRQYEKLQQILSPLNAGEAGSKILVTSRTKDALIALGAVEQRCIPMSVLDKDVFLKLFKHYAFQNVCVAADDRIRLEDIVTHIAKKLKGSPLAAKIVGGQLRMRPNIDYWRSSRDGNHLDDTMGALWWSYQHLDEQVRRCFAYCSIFPRRRYLERHELVKLWAAEGFARSSDEGKDLEDVCQGYFDVLVSASFLQPEVGKYSNKMDAYIVHDLLLDLADKVAGSDCFRIENQWKRSGDNWTMEGCEDEVPPDVRHVFVQTYGSELIIEKICKLDNLRTLIIDSAEWKKPVEEKVLKSLFAKLRKLRVLIIASDQGMLSVPESIGQLRHLRYLAFMTRYGSDSRLVLPGTLTKLYHMQVLDFGNISDLVFDSCEDMFSLINLRHIIQVPFQEIQSIGRLTLLRTLETFEVRKEQGCELKQLSDLNQLCGKLTILGLQNVESQQEALEANLADKQGLRTLELWWNYDDRAELKEKKVQTEVLEGLCPPKLLESLTIYCYDGLSYPSWMMGKHNGGPKYLNTLSLHCCSTKLGPELGGFCSHLRSLYIFGCSWDTLPDQMEHLTSLKDLGLKGCRNIRSLPTLPQSLECFKLSRSNEMLMSSCRTVGDPNWEKLQHVPVAYVDGYRLERRAQYTSSSEPETP
;
A
#
# COMPACT_ATOMS: atom_id res chain seq x y z
N MET A 1 -19.44 32.69 -21.20
CA MET A 1 -19.03 31.92 -19.98
C MET A 1 -17.86 31.06 -20.38
N ALA A 2 -16.68 31.36 -19.90
CA ALA A 2 -15.49 30.61 -20.24
C ALA A 2 -15.60 29.19 -19.60
N ASP A 3 -15.39 28.19 -20.43
CA ASP A 3 -15.40 26.79 -20.05
C ASP A 3 -14.39 26.53 -18.90
N PRO A 4 -14.79 25.92 -17.76
CA PRO A 4 -13.88 25.65 -16.62
C PRO A 4 -12.69 24.75 -16.96
N VAL A 5 -12.68 24.15 -18.13
CA VAL A 5 -11.58 23.35 -18.65
C VAL A 5 -10.44 24.20 -19.23
N SER A 6 -10.70 25.43 -19.69
CA SER A 6 -9.63 26.32 -20.14
C SER A 6 -8.77 26.86 -19.00
N ALA A 7 -9.30 26.98 -17.78
CA ALA A 7 -8.54 27.35 -16.59
C ALA A 7 -7.49 26.28 -16.17
N ALA A 8 -7.68 25.03 -16.52
CA ALA A 8 -6.82 23.93 -16.08
C ALA A 8 -5.49 23.77 -16.85
N VAL A 9 -5.33 24.39 -18.04
CA VAL A 9 -4.15 24.16 -18.91
C VAL A 9 -2.99 25.13 -18.64
N ALA A 10 -3.25 26.36 -18.17
CA ALA A 10 -2.16 27.31 -17.87
C ALA A 10 -1.45 27.02 -16.53
N VAL A 11 -2.13 26.33 -15.59
CA VAL A 11 -1.50 25.84 -14.35
C VAL A 11 -0.44 24.73 -14.63
N GLY A 12 -0.44 24.15 -15.84
CA GLY A 12 0.33 22.94 -16.13
C GLY A 12 1.85 23.08 -16.05
N TRP A 13 2.44 24.20 -16.50
CA TRP A 13 3.90 24.33 -16.53
C TRP A 13 4.49 24.83 -15.21
N ALA A 14 3.89 25.86 -14.61
CA ALA A 14 4.29 26.35 -13.30
C ALA A 14 4.12 25.28 -12.21
N MET A 15 3.10 24.43 -12.33
CA MET A 15 2.95 23.26 -11.47
C MET A 15 4.10 22.26 -11.61
N LYS A 16 4.53 21.95 -12.83
CA LYS A 16 5.68 21.06 -13.07
C LYS A 16 6.96 21.62 -12.46
N ALA A 17 7.20 22.90 -12.63
CA ALA A 17 8.41 23.54 -12.17
C ALA A 17 8.42 23.75 -10.65
N ALA A 18 7.34 24.26 -10.05
CA ALA A 18 7.25 24.53 -8.61
C ALA A 18 7.21 23.25 -7.74
N GLY A 19 6.74 22.13 -8.28
CA GLY A 19 6.73 20.84 -7.56
C GLY A 19 8.12 20.25 -7.39
N TRP A 20 9.06 20.59 -8.27
CA TRP A 20 10.37 19.95 -8.32
C TRP A 20 11.53 20.86 -7.84
N VAL A 21 11.55 22.14 -8.18
CA VAL A 21 12.60 23.06 -7.75
C VAL A 21 12.33 23.49 -6.33
N ALA A 22 12.87 22.73 -5.38
CA ALA A 22 12.80 23.08 -3.98
C ALA A 22 14.21 23.20 -3.42
N SER A 23 14.48 24.31 -2.73
CA SER A 23 15.75 24.56 -2.03
C SER A 23 16.19 23.36 -1.17
N PRO A 24 15.29 22.69 -0.40
CA PRO A 24 15.66 21.55 0.43
C PRO A 24 16.17 20.34 -0.33
N ILE A 25 15.68 20.06 -1.54
CA ILE A 25 16.10 18.90 -2.35
C ILE A 25 17.54 19.11 -2.82
N ILE A 26 17.84 20.27 -3.38
CA ILE A 26 19.20 20.63 -3.81
C ILE A 26 20.15 20.73 -2.60
N SER A 27 19.67 21.27 -1.48
CA SER A 27 20.45 21.35 -0.23
C SER A 27 20.87 19.99 0.27
N GLU A 28 20.00 18.99 0.17
CA GLU A 28 20.34 17.62 0.58
C GLU A 28 21.39 16.99 -0.31
N LEU A 29 21.27 17.14 -1.62
CA LEU A 29 22.30 16.68 -2.59
C LEU A 29 23.68 17.28 -2.23
N TYR A 30 23.73 18.58 -1.97
CA TYR A 30 24.99 19.25 -1.61
C TYR A 30 25.56 18.75 -0.27
N LYS A 31 24.73 18.51 0.74
CA LYS A 31 25.14 17.95 2.04
C LYS A 31 25.73 16.56 1.89
N LYS A 32 25.09 15.68 1.14
CA LYS A 32 25.60 14.32 0.85
C LYS A 32 26.91 14.38 0.07
N ALA A 33 26.98 15.19 -0.99
CA ALA A 33 28.17 15.35 -1.78
C ALA A 33 29.34 15.96 -0.97
N SER A 34 29.06 16.87 -0.02
CA SER A 34 30.11 17.52 0.79
C SER A 34 30.89 16.56 1.65
N SER A 35 30.23 15.54 2.21
CA SER A 35 30.89 14.47 3.02
C SER A 35 31.85 13.64 2.18
N LEU A 36 31.58 13.49 0.88
CA LEU A 36 32.36 12.66 -0.04
C LEU A 36 33.50 13.45 -0.73
N LEU A 37 33.29 14.77 -0.97
CA LEU A 37 34.21 15.64 -1.70
C LEU A 37 35.01 16.60 -0.78
N ASN A 38 34.75 16.56 0.54
CA ASN A 38 35.40 17.41 1.55
C ASN A 38 35.30 18.92 1.25
N PHE A 39 34.12 19.45 0.98
CA PHE A 39 33.87 20.89 0.86
C PHE A 39 32.79 21.38 1.84
N ASP A 40 32.74 22.70 2.10
CA ASP A 40 31.74 23.29 2.97
C ASP A 40 30.41 23.52 2.22
N ALA A 41 29.45 22.59 2.41
CA ALA A 41 28.12 22.71 1.84
C ALA A 41 27.36 23.93 2.35
N SER A 42 27.59 24.35 3.61
CA SER A 42 26.86 25.45 4.23
C SER A 42 27.18 26.79 3.57
N GLN A 43 28.43 27.00 3.18
CA GLN A 43 28.87 28.20 2.46
C GLN A 43 28.24 28.24 1.07
N LYS A 44 28.32 27.14 0.33
CA LYS A 44 27.74 27.03 -1.03
C LYS A 44 26.23 27.23 -1.04
N LEU A 45 25.51 26.63 -0.08
CA LEU A 45 24.07 26.75 0.03
C LEU A 45 23.62 28.16 0.35
N LYS A 46 24.34 28.90 1.21
CA LYS A 46 24.04 30.33 1.46
C LYS A 46 24.08 31.18 0.18
N GLU A 47 24.90 30.83 -0.78
CA GLU A 47 24.98 31.53 -2.08
C GLU A 47 23.87 31.09 -3.05
N LEU A 48 23.48 29.83 -3.04
CA LEU A 48 22.52 29.28 -3.99
C LEU A 48 21.06 29.44 -3.55
N GLU A 49 20.76 29.35 -2.26
CA GLU A 49 19.40 29.38 -1.71
C GLU A 49 18.58 30.61 -2.12
N PRO A 50 19.11 31.86 -2.04
CA PRO A 50 18.39 33.04 -2.52
C PRO A 50 18.06 33.00 -4.02
N LYS A 51 18.99 32.42 -4.82
CA LYS A 51 18.83 32.28 -6.28
C LYS A 51 17.78 31.25 -6.64
N ILE A 52 17.75 30.13 -5.93
CA ILE A 52 16.74 29.08 -6.11
C ILE A 52 15.35 29.61 -5.73
N LEU A 53 15.24 30.36 -4.63
CA LEU A 53 13.98 31.01 -4.24
C LEU A 53 13.50 32.04 -5.25
N LEU A 54 14.42 32.80 -5.84
CA LEU A 54 14.10 33.72 -6.93
C LEU A 54 13.56 32.96 -8.14
N LEU A 55 14.21 31.86 -8.52
CA LEU A 55 13.80 31.00 -9.61
C LEU A 55 12.39 30.44 -9.41
N GLN A 56 12.07 29.99 -8.19
CA GLN A 56 10.72 29.53 -7.83
C GLN A 56 9.67 30.64 -8.00
N ARG A 57 9.93 31.83 -7.48
CA ARG A 57 9.00 32.98 -7.60
C ARG A 57 8.75 33.41 -9.03
N VAL A 58 9.80 33.45 -9.84
CA VAL A 58 9.68 33.87 -11.25
C VAL A 58 8.89 32.86 -12.05
N MET A 59 9.05 31.58 -11.77
CA MET A 59 8.29 30.51 -12.45
C MET A 59 6.79 30.58 -12.15
N GLU A 60 6.39 31.06 -10.96
CA GLU A 60 4.98 31.30 -10.61
C GLU A 60 4.36 32.47 -11.39
N ILE A 61 5.19 33.46 -11.81
CA ILE A 61 4.71 34.72 -12.41
C ILE A 61 4.66 34.65 -13.95
N VAL A 62 5.48 33.82 -14.60
CA VAL A 62 5.83 33.95 -16.03
C VAL A 62 5.00 33.08 -16.98
N GLU A 63 3.87 32.56 -16.55
CA GLU A 63 3.08 31.59 -17.35
C GLU A 63 2.59 32.11 -18.71
N GLU A 64 2.42 33.44 -18.90
CA GLU A 64 2.02 34.11 -20.16
C GLU A 64 3.12 34.90 -20.86
N SER A 65 4.34 34.81 -20.34
CA SER A 65 5.45 35.56 -20.93
C SER A 65 5.93 34.94 -22.24
N PRO A 66 6.36 35.72 -23.24
CA PRO A 66 7.05 35.21 -24.43
C PRO A 66 8.34 34.46 -24.09
N TYR A 67 8.84 34.59 -22.88
CA TYR A 67 10.06 33.90 -22.38
C TYR A 67 9.80 32.50 -21.79
N ARG A 68 8.56 32.03 -21.78
CA ARG A 68 8.16 30.71 -21.25
C ARG A 68 9.02 29.56 -21.75
N HIS A 69 9.32 29.53 -23.04
CA HIS A 69 10.10 28.44 -23.67
C HIS A 69 11.54 28.42 -23.13
N ARG A 70 12.17 29.55 -22.95
CA ARG A 70 13.54 29.65 -22.42
C ARG A 70 13.61 29.21 -20.95
N LEU A 71 12.66 29.61 -20.14
CA LEU A 71 12.57 29.21 -18.74
C LEU A 71 12.29 27.72 -18.58
N GLN A 72 11.45 27.16 -19.45
CA GLN A 72 11.21 25.72 -19.48
C GLN A 72 12.48 24.95 -19.82
N GLN A 73 13.30 25.46 -20.75
CA GLN A 73 14.58 24.85 -21.09
C GLN A 73 15.54 24.89 -19.90
N LEU A 74 15.75 26.05 -19.28
CA LEU A 74 16.61 26.19 -18.09
C LEU A 74 16.18 25.29 -16.93
N PHE A 75 14.89 25.13 -16.74
CA PHE A 75 14.34 24.22 -15.75
C PHE A 75 14.66 22.75 -16.09
N ASN A 76 14.48 22.34 -17.33
CA ASN A 76 14.81 20.97 -17.77
C ASN A 76 16.31 20.71 -17.64
N ASP A 77 17.15 21.69 -17.94
CA ASP A 77 18.60 21.61 -17.79
C ASP A 77 19.00 21.45 -16.31
N LEU A 78 18.37 22.23 -15.42
CA LEU A 78 18.60 22.12 -13.96
C LEU A 78 18.18 20.75 -13.44
N LYS A 79 16.99 20.30 -13.83
CA LYS A 79 16.47 18.99 -13.46
C LYS A 79 17.35 17.85 -13.95
N SER A 80 17.81 17.93 -15.19
CA SER A 80 18.74 16.94 -15.77
C SER A 80 20.07 16.90 -15.02
N ALA A 81 20.65 18.06 -14.73
CA ALA A 81 21.91 18.15 -13.98
C ALA A 81 21.78 17.62 -12.54
N PHE A 82 20.65 17.87 -11.90
CA PHE A 82 20.36 17.36 -10.57
C PHE A 82 20.30 15.83 -10.55
N TYR A 83 19.53 15.21 -11.45
CA TYR A 83 19.42 13.76 -11.51
C TYR A 83 20.74 13.09 -11.91
N GLU A 84 21.52 13.71 -12.80
CA GLU A 84 22.88 13.28 -13.15
C GLU A 84 23.78 13.25 -11.89
N ALA A 85 23.74 14.29 -11.09
CA ALA A 85 24.51 14.35 -9.84
C ALA A 85 24.06 13.29 -8.81
N GLU A 86 22.73 13.05 -8.68
CA GLU A 86 22.22 11.96 -7.83
C GLU A 86 22.69 10.57 -8.30
N ASP A 87 22.68 10.32 -9.62
CA ASP A 87 23.11 9.03 -10.16
C ASP A 87 24.63 8.81 -9.95
N ILE A 88 25.44 9.84 -10.15
CA ILE A 88 26.90 9.78 -9.90
C ILE A 88 27.18 9.60 -8.40
N LEU A 89 26.39 10.22 -7.53
CA LEU A 89 26.49 10.07 -6.09
C LEU A 89 26.24 8.59 -5.68
N ASP A 90 25.22 7.95 -6.24
CA ASP A 90 24.94 6.51 -6.03
C ASP A 90 26.16 5.65 -6.49
N ASP A 91 26.80 5.98 -7.62
CA ASP A 91 28.00 5.27 -8.08
C ASP A 91 29.17 5.44 -7.10
N VAL A 92 29.42 6.64 -6.58
CA VAL A 92 30.48 6.86 -5.58
C VAL A 92 30.19 6.07 -4.29
N GLU A 93 28.95 6.09 -3.80
CA GLU A 93 28.53 5.32 -2.63
C GLU A 93 28.70 3.81 -2.88
N TYR A 94 28.36 3.30 -4.08
CA TYR A 94 28.54 1.90 -4.44
C TYR A 94 30.01 1.46 -4.33
N TYR A 95 30.97 2.23 -4.87
CA TYR A 95 32.39 1.91 -4.80
C TYR A 95 32.92 1.94 -3.35
N LEU A 96 32.40 2.83 -2.51
CA LEU A 96 32.77 2.87 -1.09
C LEU A 96 32.25 1.65 -0.33
N LEU A 97 31.03 1.22 -0.59
CA LEU A 97 30.42 0.01 -0.02
C LEU A 97 31.20 -1.24 -0.47
N GLU A 98 31.53 -1.33 -1.77
CA GLU A 98 32.32 -2.44 -2.30
C GLU A 98 33.67 -2.55 -1.61
N LYS A 99 34.36 -1.43 -1.39
CA LYS A 99 35.63 -1.38 -0.66
C LYS A 99 35.49 -1.81 0.79
N GLN A 100 34.47 -1.32 1.50
CA GLN A 100 34.19 -1.70 2.89
C GLN A 100 33.95 -3.21 3.02
N ILE A 101 33.13 -3.79 2.15
CA ILE A 101 32.83 -5.22 2.13
C ILE A 101 34.11 -6.02 1.88
N GLN A 102 34.96 -5.62 0.94
CA GLN A 102 36.23 -6.28 0.66
C GLN A 102 37.19 -6.23 1.85
N ASP A 103 37.27 -5.08 2.55
CA ASP A 103 38.10 -4.93 3.74
C ASP A 103 37.62 -5.83 4.90
N ASP A 104 36.30 -5.99 5.03
CA ASP A 104 35.71 -6.86 6.05
C ASP A 104 35.93 -8.36 5.72
N TYR A 105 35.87 -8.74 4.46
CA TYR A 105 36.29 -10.09 4.04
C TYR A 105 37.74 -10.40 4.38
N LEU A 106 38.65 -9.47 4.16
CA LEU A 106 40.08 -9.66 4.49
C LEU A 106 40.31 -9.82 5.99
N LYS A 107 39.59 -9.10 6.83
CA LYS A 107 39.68 -9.24 8.30
C LYS A 107 39.24 -10.63 8.77
N LEU A 108 38.21 -11.21 8.14
CA LEU A 108 37.69 -12.53 8.49
C LEU A 108 38.61 -13.68 8.10
N GLU A 109 39.24 -13.60 6.92
CA GLU A 109 40.23 -14.58 6.51
C GLU A 109 41.45 -14.59 7.43
N VAL A 110 41.79 -13.46 8.05
CA VAL A 110 42.92 -13.34 8.99
C VAL A 110 42.57 -13.96 10.35
N ALA A 111 41.31 -13.97 10.77
CA ALA A 111 40.87 -14.48 12.07
C ALA A 111 40.62 -16.02 12.10
N GLY A 112 40.57 -16.71 10.96
CA GLY A 112 40.33 -18.16 10.86
C GLY A 112 41.56 -19.05 11.17
N PRO A 113 41.39 -20.33 11.59
CA PRO A 113 42.49 -21.23 11.96
C PRO A 113 43.43 -21.55 10.79
N ARG A 114 44.73 -21.41 11.03
CA ARG A 114 45.82 -21.57 10.07
C ARG A 114 45.89 -22.99 9.52
N ARG A 115 45.48 -23.24 8.28
CA ARG A 115 45.93 -24.39 7.48
C ARG A 115 46.40 -23.92 6.11
N ASN A 116 47.71 -24.13 5.84
CA ASN A 116 48.50 -24.09 4.62
C ASN A 116 47.93 -23.32 3.36
N LYS A 117 48.15 -22.02 3.30
CA LYS A 117 47.79 -21.22 2.09
C LYS A 117 48.80 -20.10 1.77
N SER A 118 50.14 -20.30 1.83
CA SER A 118 51.09 -19.19 1.65
C SER A 118 51.25 -18.73 0.21
N HIS A 119 51.10 -19.58 -0.80
CA HIS A 119 51.27 -19.19 -2.19
C HIS A 119 50.01 -18.68 -2.88
N VAL A 120 48.88 -19.31 -2.62
CA VAL A 120 47.56 -18.85 -3.16
C VAL A 120 47.19 -17.50 -2.55
N LYS A 121 47.48 -17.30 -1.26
CA LYS A 121 47.27 -16.04 -0.55
C LYS A 121 48.07 -14.86 -1.12
N LYS A 122 49.32 -15.06 -1.57
CA LYS A 122 50.15 -14.01 -2.21
C LYS A 122 49.66 -13.64 -3.61
N LEU A 123 49.14 -14.60 -4.39
CA LEU A 123 48.56 -14.36 -5.70
C LEU A 123 47.19 -13.67 -5.62
N LEU A 124 46.35 -14.11 -4.71
CA LEU A 124 45.05 -13.48 -4.45
C LEU A 124 45.20 -12.05 -3.90
N THR A 125 46.06 -11.80 -2.93
CA THR A 125 46.34 -10.45 -2.43
C THR A 125 46.99 -9.53 -3.47
N SER A 126 47.81 -10.06 -4.39
CA SER A 126 48.35 -9.27 -5.49
C SER A 126 47.31 -8.94 -6.57
N ALA A 127 46.46 -9.91 -6.92
CA ALA A 127 45.32 -9.69 -7.82
C ALA A 127 44.29 -8.73 -7.24
N MET A 128 43.94 -8.89 -5.97
CA MET A 128 43.07 -7.98 -5.23
C MET A 128 43.63 -6.56 -5.11
N LYS A 129 44.91 -6.40 -4.78
CA LYS A 129 45.56 -5.07 -4.80
C LYS A 129 45.49 -4.39 -6.14
N LYS A 130 45.63 -5.13 -7.25
CA LYS A 130 45.52 -4.59 -8.58
C LYS A 130 44.09 -4.23 -8.97
N CYS A 131 43.09 -5.07 -8.55
CA CYS A 131 41.68 -4.74 -8.66
C CYS A 131 41.30 -3.52 -7.81
N ASN A 132 41.78 -3.42 -6.58
CA ASN A 132 41.47 -2.29 -5.69
C ASN A 132 42.09 -0.99 -6.25
N PHE A 133 43.25 -1.03 -6.85
CA PHE A 133 43.85 0.16 -7.48
C PHE A 133 43.01 0.67 -8.68
N LEU A 134 42.50 -0.24 -9.53
CA LEU A 134 41.61 0.14 -10.63
C LEU A 134 40.28 0.71 -10.12
N LYS A 135 39.71 0.12 -9.07
CA LYS A 135 38.46 0.57 -8.43
C LYS A 135 38.64 1.90 -7.69
N ASP A 136 39.77 2.14 -7.04
CA ASP A 136 40.10 3.44 -6.43
C ASP A 136 40.23 4.52 -7.53
N GLN A 137 40.69 4.17 -8.73
CA GLN A 137 40.72 5.06 -9.87
C GLN A 137 39.32 5.37 -10.40
N ASP A 138 38.44 4.35 -10.53
CA ASP A 138 37.06 4.52 -10.95
C ASP A 138 36.28 5.39 -9.95
N CYS A 139 36.44 5.15 -8.65
CA CYS A 139 35.86 5.98 -7.60
C CYS A 139 36.39 7.43 -7.66
N GLY A 140 37.67 7.62 -7.98
CA GLY A 140 38.30 8.93 -8.17
C GLY A 140 37.70 9.67 -9.37
N MET A 141 37.48 8.98 -10.49
CA MET A 141 36.81 9.55 -11.67
C MET A 141 35.35 9.95 -11.34
N SER A 142 34.57 9.08 -10.71
CA SER A 142 33.19 9.41 -10.33
C SER A 142 33.10 10.61 -9.37
N LYS A 143 34.08 10.79 -8.46
CA LYS A 143 34.17 12.00 -7.63
C LYS A 143 34.47 13.27 -8.44
N ILE A 144 35.26 13.20 -9.49
CA ILE A 144 35.52 14.33 -10.39
C ILE A 144 34.24 14.65 -11.18
N GLU A 145 33.56 13.64 -11.70
CA GLU A 145 32.30 13.80 -12.42
C GLU A 145 31.22 14.39 -11.53
N LEU A 146 31.09 13.93 -10.25
CA LEU A 146 30.18 14.51 -9.27
C LEU A 146 30.46 16.01 -9.08
N LYS A 147 31.71 16.39 -8.91
CA LYS A 147 32.10 17.81 -8.79
C LYS A 147 31.68 18.62 -10.02
N GLN A 148 31.94 18.10 -11.23
CA GLN A 148 31.54 18.75 -12.48
C GLN A 148 30.03 18.90 -12.61
N SER A 149 29.28 17.89 -12.18
CA SER A 149 27.81 17.93 -12.20
C SER A 149 27.23 18.96 -11.20
N LEU A 150 27.84 19.11 -10.02
CA LEU A 150 27.48 20.19 -9.08
C LEU A 150 27.81 21.58 -9.66
N GLU A 151 28.95 21.76 -10.30
CA GLU A 151 29.34 23.00 -10.99
C GLU A 151 28.36 23.33 -12.13
N LYS A 152 27.83 22.31 -12.84
CA LYS A 152 26.79 22.45 -13.86
C LYS A 152 25.47 22.97 -13.26
N ILE A 153 25.06 22.44 -12.10
CA ILE A 153 23.89 22.93 -11.35
C ILE A 153 24.06 24.41 -11.00
N GLU A 154 25.23 24.78 -10.42
CA GLU A 154 25.54 26.17 -10.07
C GLU A 154 25.48 27.10 -11.29
N LYS A 155 26.03 26.65 -12.42
CA LYS A 155 26.02 27.41 -13.68
C LYS A 155 24.59 27.64 -14.16
N VAL A 156 23.74 26.61 -14.22
CA VAL A 156 22.36 26.75 -14.69
C VAL A 156 21.55 27.70 -13.79
N ILE A 157 21.74 27.62 -12.46
CA ILE A 157 21.10 28.54 -11.52
C ILE A 157 21.56 29.98 -11.75
N ASN A 158 22.87 30.22 -11.98
CA ASN A 158 23.41 31.57 -12.25
C ASN A 158 22.92 32.12 -13.61
N ASP A 159 22.91 31.28 -14.66
CA ASP A 159 22.41 31.66 -16.00
C ASP A 159 20.91 32.03 -15.92
N ALA A 160 20.12 31.30 -15.15
CA ALA A 160 18.72 31.64 -14.90
C ALA A 160 18.57 32.99 -14.18
N CYS A 161 19.35 33.24 -13.13
CA CYS A 161 19.33 34.54 -12.41
C CYS A 161 19.75 35.70 -13.32
N GLY A 162 20.84 35.55 -14.10
CA GLY A 162 21.29 36.58 -15.05
C GLY A 162 20.23 36.90 -16.12
N PHE A 163 19.47 35.89 -16.54
CA PHE A 163 18.36 36.08 -17.46
C PHE A 163 17.19 36.89 -16.81
N PHE A 164 16.91 36.66 -15.53
CA PHE A 164 15.86 37.43 -14.80
C PHE A 164 16.22 38.89 -14.61
N GLU A 165 17.46 39.20 -14.34
CA GLU A 165 17.93 40.60 -14.22
C GLU A 165 17.73 41.40 -15.51
N GLN A 166 17.81 40.75 -16.67
CA GLN A 166 17.57 41.36 -17.98
C GLN A 166 16.09 41.59 -18.30
N MET A 167 15.16 40.92 -17.59
CA MET A 167 13.74 40.90 -17.94
C MET A 167 12.92 42.06 -17.38
N ASN A 168 13.41 42.98 -16.59
CA ASN A 168 12.69 44.16 -16.05
C ASN A 168 11.19 43.91 -15.86
N LEU A 169 10.80 42.95 -15.04
CA LEU A 169 9.43 42.45 -14.91
C LEU A 169 8.54 43.47 -14.13
N PRO A 170 7.47 44.00 -14.73
CA PRO A 170 6.46 44.80 -14.00
C PRO A 170 5.52 43.87 -13.20
N ASN A 171 5.17 44.31 -11.98
CA ASN A 171 4.15 43.70 -11.13
C ASN A 171 2.76 43.80 -11.76
N LYS A 172 2.10 42.67 -12.09
CA LYS A 172 0.67 42.39 -11.90
C LYS A 172 0.09 41.29 -12.83
N SER A 173 -0.58 40.42 -12.20
CA SER A 173 -1.64 39.45 -12.39
C SER A 173 -2.60 39.52 -13.60
N ASN A 174 -2.94 38.34 -14.08
CA ASN A 174 -4.21 37.75 -14.63
C ASN A 174 -4.04 36.98 -15.94
N VAL A 175 -4.26 35.67 -15.89
CA VAL A 175 -4.36 34.88 -17.11
C VAL A 175 -5.10 33.54 -16.97
N ASN A 176 -5.80 33.20 -18.06
CA ASN A 176 -6.68 32.06 -18.24
C ASN A 176 -6.01 30.82 -18.86
N LEU A 177 -6.58 29.67 -18.60
CA LEU A 177 -6.01 28.33 -18.79
C LEU A 177 -6.78 27.41 -19.73
N SER A 178 -6.12 26.56 -20.47
CA SER A 178 -6.70 25.53 -21.33
C SER A 178 -6.12 24.10 -21.12
N LYS A 179 -6.85 23.10 -21.53
CA LYS A 179 -7.05 21.71 -21.11
C LYS A 179 -6.01 20.63 -21.42
N PRO A 180 -6.08 19.49 -20.72
CA PRO A 180 -5.37 18.27 -21.06
C PRO A 180 -6.26 17.08 -21.39
N ALA A 181 -5.65 16.04 -21.91
CA ALA A 181 -6.25 14.76 -22.34
C ALA A 181 -5.89 13.59 -21.42
N ASN A 182 -6.89 12.76 -21.25
CA ASN A 182 -7.02 11.32 -21.05
C ASN A 182 -6.34 10.52 -19.94
N SER A 183 -7.17 9.70 -19.31
CA SER A 183 -6.92 8.80 -18.20
C SER A 183 -7.89 7.63 -18.11
N ARG A 184 -7.45 6.51 -17.56
CA ARG A 184 -8.24 5.28 -17.38
C ARG A 184 -8.12 4.66 -15.99
N GLY A 185 -9.06 3.92 -15.55
CA GLY A 185 -9.85 3.74 -14.41
C GLY A 185 -9.75 2.46 -13.63
N ALA A 186 -10.26 2.45 -12.40
CA ALA A 186 -10.57 1.28 -11.58
C ALA A 186 -11.53 1.60 -10.42
N VAL A 187 -11.90 0.67 -9.64
CA VAL A 187 -13.14 0.34 -8.93
C VAL A 187 -13.38 1.15 -7.64
N THR A 188 -14.60 1.70 -7.48
CA THR A 188 -15.14 2.20 -6.20
C THR A 188 -16.04 1.16 -5.54
N THR A 189 -16.16 1.22 -4.20
CA THR A 189 -17.06 0.32 -3.44
C THR A 189 -18.45 0.92 -3.28
N ALA A 190 -19.46 0.07 -3.07
CA ALA A 190 -20.84 0.48 -2.81
C ALA A 190 -21.08 1.07 -1.40
N ARG A 191 -20.03 1.24 -0.58
CA ARG A 191 -20.18 1.73 0.80
C ARG A 191 -19.97 3.24 0.86
N PRO A 192 -20.92 4.00 1.45
CA PRO A 192 -20.74 5.42 1.68
C PRO A 192 -19.67 5.66 2.75
N PRO A 193 -19.01 6.84 2.75
CA PRO A 193 -18.16 7.26 3.84
C PRO A 193 -18.94 7.31 5.16
N PRO A 194 -18.26 7.23 6.32
CA PRO A 194 -18.91 7.18 7.64
C PRO A 194 -19.84 8.35 7.92
N LEU A 195 -19.57 9.50 7.30
CA LEU A 195 -20.39 10.70 7.44
C LEU A 195 -20.67 11.32 6.07
N VAL A 196 -21.93 11.46 5.72
CA VAL A 196 -22.42 12.19 4.55
C VAL A 196 -23.32 13.32 5.05
N ILE A 197 -23.04 14.55 4.66
CA ILE A 197 -23.77 15.75 5.11
C ILE A 197 -24.51 16.36 3.92
N GLY A 198 -25.83 16.58 4.09
CA GLY A 198 -26.66 17.39 3.21
C GLY A 198 -27.06 16.75 1.89
N ARG A 199 -27.08 15.42 1.82
CA ARG A 199 -27.52 14.66 0.63
C ARG A 199 -28.74 13.76 0.91
N ASP A 200 -29.36 13.91 2.09
CA ASP A 200 -30.51 13.09 2.48
C ASP A 200 -31.70 13.26 1.53
N LYS A 201 -32.05 14.52 1.21
CA LYS A 201 -33.13 14.84 0.26
C LYS A 201 -32.86 14.33 -1.16
N ASP A 202 -31.62 14.47 -1.64
CA ASP A 202 -31.22 13.95 -2.95
C ASP A 202 -31.33 12.41 -2.97
N CYS A 203 -30.94 11.76 -1.87
CA CYS A 203 -31.05 10.31 -1.69
C CYS A 203 -32.54 9.88 -1.68
N ASP A 204 -33.39 10.57 -0.90
CA ASP A 204 -34.83 10.27 -0.84
C ASP A 204 -35.49 10.38 -2.21
N ASN A 205 -35.15 11.42 -2.98
CA ASN A 205 -35.68 11.63 -4.33
C ASN A 205 -35.27 10.48 -5.28
N ILE A 206 -34.01 10.05 -5.23
CA ILE A 206 -33.53 8.97 -6.09
C ILE A 206 -34.17 7.64 -5.68
N VAL A 207 -34.28 7.36 -4.39
CA VAL A 207 -34.95 6.15 -3.88
C VAL A 207 -36.42 6.14 -4.31
N ALA A 208 -37.12 7.27 -4.23
CA ALA A 208 -38.50 7.38 -4.75
C ALA A 208 -38.59 7.03 -6.23
N MET A 209 -37.66 7.55 -7.07
CA MET A 209 -37.61 7.22 -8.51
C MET A 209 -37.25 5.75 -8.78
N LEU A 210 -36.45 5.13 -7.92
CA LEU A 210 -36.11 3.70 -8.04
C LEU A 210 -37.32 2.81 -7.73
N HIS A 211 -38.22 3.23 -6.83
CA HIS A 211 -39.41 2.49 -6.43
C HIS A 211 -40.64 2.82 -7.25
N ASP A 212 -40.56 3.81 -8.15
CA ASP A 212 -41.67 4.24 -9.01
C ASP A 212 -42.08 3.12 -9.96
N LYS A 213 -43.42 2.78 -9.89
CA LYS A 213 -44.01 1.70 -10.69
C LYS A 213 -44.71 2.21 -11.96
N GLU A 214 -44.92 3.52 -12.07
CA GLU A 214 -45.63 4.11 -13.21
C GLU A 214 -44.65 4.44 -14.31
N GLU A 215 -44.91 3.98 -15.52
CA GLU A 215 -44.23 4.24 -16.80
C GLU A 215 -43.12 3.29 -17.27
N ASP A 216 -43.09 2.01 -16.89
CA ASP A 216 -42.27 1.03 -17.62
C ASP A 216 -42.89 0.57 -18.95
N ALA A 217 -43.96 1.23 -19.43
CA ALA A 217 -44.66 0.93 -20.69
C ALA A 217 -44.75 2.16 -21.58
N GLN A 218 -43.68 2.49 -22.31
CA GLN A 218 -43.83 3.17 -23.61
C GLN A 218 -43.90 2.14 -24.75
N PRO A 219 -44.99 2.13 -25.56
CA PRO A 219 -45.25 1.08 -26.54
C PRO A 219 -44.67 1.37 -27.93
N ASP A 220 -43.47 1.88 -28.09
CA ASP A 220 -42.92 2.21 -29.40
C ASP A 220 -41.46 1.79 -29.67
N THR A 221 -41.02 0.68 -29.14
CA THR A 221 -39.83 -0.02 -29.67
C THR A 221 -39.95 -1.53 -29.46
N ASN A 222 -39.68 -2.30 -30.51
CA ASN A 222 -39.88 -3.75 -30.66
C ASN A 222 -39.05 -4.66 -29.71
N ARG A 223 -38.63 -4.20 -28.51
CA ARG A 223 -38.08 -5.02 -27.42
C ARG A 223 -38.45 -4.38 -26.09
N ALA A 224 -39.32 -5.00 -25.33
CA ALA A 224 -39.58 -4.60 -23.94
C ALA A 224 -38.30 -4.73 -23.10
N GLN A 225 -37.70 -3.61 -22.70
CA GLN A 225 -36.57 -3.58 -21.76
C GLN A 225 -37.09 -3.90 -20.35
N CYS A 226 -36.39 -4.78 -19.61
CA CYS A 226 -36.77 -5.15 -18.24
C CYS A 226 -36.30 -4.13 -17.17
N TYR A 227 -35.56 -3.09 -17.59
CA TYR A 227 -34.99 -2.07 -16.70
C TYR A 227 -35.25 -0.66 -17.16
N SER A 228 -35.15 0.30 -16.25
CA SER A 228 -35.13 1.73 -16.58
C SER A 228 -33.86 2.40 -16.02
N VAL A 229 -33.42 3.51 -16.66
CA VAL A 229 -32.19 4.20 -16.35
C VAL A 229 -32.47 5.51 -15.65
N ILE A 230 -31.79 5.75 -14.49
CA ILE A 230 -31.79 7.01 -13.77
C ILE A 230 -30.35 7.53 -13.78
N GLY A 231 -30.16 8.80 -14.04
CA GLY A 231 -28.84 9.38 -14.19
C GLY A 231 -28.58 10.55 -13.23
N ILE A 232 -27.35 10.60 -12.68
CA ILE A 232 -26.84 11.75 -11.91
C ILE A 232 -25.68 12.37 -12.69
N HIS A 233 -25.79 13.65 -13.03
CA HIS A 233 -24.70 14.34 -13.71
C HIS A 233 -24.25 15.61 -12.97
N GLY A 234 -22.98 15.99 -13.18
CA GLY A 234 -22.42 17.21 -12.57
C GLY A 234 -20.90 17.20 -12.54
N ILE A 235 -20.29 18.31 -12.12
CA ILE A 235 -18.85 18.50 -12.10
C ILE A 235 -18.14 17.46 -11.23
N SER A 236 -16.86 17.23 -11.52
CA SER A 236 -16.04 16.34 -10.71
C SER A 236 -15.88 16.87 -9.27
N GLY A 237 -15.88 15.95 -8.28
CA GLY A 237 -15.78 16.33 -6.85
C GLY A 237 -17.09 16.88 -6.24
N SER A 238 -18.22 16.89 -6.95
CA SER A 238 -19.53 17.31 -6.43
C SER A 238 -20.18 16.31 -5.48
N GLY A 239 -19.67 15.05 -5.43
CA GLY A 239 -20.18 14.00 -4.55
C GLY A 239 -21.17 13.02 -5.21
N LYS A 240 -21.21 12.89 -6.54
CA LYS A 240 -22.08 11.95 -7.28
C LYS A 240 -21.94 10.51 -6.79
N SER A 241 -20.69 10.01 -6.76
CA SER A 241 -20.41 8.64 -6.29
C SER A 241 -20.82 8.45 -4.84
N THR A 242 -20.59 9.46 -3.97
CA THR A 242 -21.01 9.43 -2.57
C THR A 242 -22.52 9.32 -2.41
N LEU A 243 -23.28 10.08 -3.23
CA LEU A 243 -24.72 10.02 -3.24
C LEU A 243 -25.22 8.63 -3.71
N SER A 244 -24.65 8.10 -4.78
CA SER A 244 -25.00 6.74 -5.26
C SER A 244 -24.63 5.64 -4.26
N GLN A 245 -23.53 5.79 -3.51
CA GLN A 245 -23.17 4.89 -2.40
C GLN A 245 -24.22 4.95 -1.27
N LEU A 246 -24.69 6.14 -0.93
CA LEU A 246 -25.75 6.33 0.07
C LEU A 246 -27.04 5.64 -0.35
N VAL A 247 -27.46 5.81 -1.62
CA VAL A 247 -28.60 5.12 -2.22
C VAL A 247 -28.42 3.60 -2.15
N CYS A 248 -27.26 3.07 -2.58
CA CYS A 248 -26.98 1.64 -2.49
C CYS A 248 -27.07 1.08 -1.08
N ALA A 249 -26.52 1.80 -0.10
CA ALA A 249 -26.55 1.36 1.29
C ALA A 249 -27.99 1.31 1.85
N ARG A 250 -28.84 2.22 1.40
CA ARG A 250 -30.26 2.24 1.76
C ARG A 250 -31.01 1.06 1.11
N GLU A 251 -30.88 0.88 -0.21
CA GLU A 251 -31.52 -0.20 -0.94
C GLU A 251 -31.10 -1.60 -0.47
N GLN A 252 -29.86 -1.75 -0.01
CA GLN A 252 -29.39 -2.99 0.60
C GLN A 252 -30.05 -3.31 1.92
N LYS A 253 -30.50 -2.29 2.67
CA LYS A 253 -31.26 -2.48 3.93
C LYS A 253 -32.74 -2.75 3.65
N ASP A 254 -33.32 -2.02 2.70
CA ASP A 254 -34.75 -2.07 2.39
C ASP A 254 -35.13 -3.35 1.63
N GLY A 255 -34.18 -4.00 0.95
CA GLY A 255 -34.36 -5.29 0.30
C GLY A 255 -35.32 -5.27 -0.92
N HIS A 256 -35.57 -4.10 -1.53
CA HIS A 256 -36.45 -3.96 -2.71
C HIS A 256 -35.89 -4.67 -3.94
N PHE A 257 -34.56 -4.68 -4.11
CA PHE A 257 -33.86 -5.38 -5.18
C PHE A 257 -33.22 -6.68 -4.66
N ASN A 258 -33.41 -7.78 -5.42
CA ASN A 258 -32.77 -9.06 -5.12
C ASN A 258 -31.25 -8.98 -5.22
N LEU A 259 -30.76 -8.03 -6.05
CA LEU A 259 -29.37 -7.88 -6.37
C LEU A 259 -28.99 -6.41 -6.52
N VAL A 260 -28.00 -5.95 -5.78
CA VAL A 260 -27.42 -4.60 -5.90
C VAL A 260 -25.98 -4.77 -6.34
N MET A 261 -25.66 -4.26 -7.53
CA MET A 261 -24.35 -4.33 -8.17
C MET A 261 -23.76 -2.95 -8.29
N TRP A 262 -22.46 -2.81 -7.96
CA TRP A 262 -21.69 -1.60 -8.19
C TRP A 262 -20.58 -1.88 -9.18
N VAL A 263 -20.55 -1.10 -10.27
CA VAL A 263 -19.55 -1.18 -11.32
C VAL A 263 -19.03 0.21 -11.63
N HIS A 264 -17.72 0.37 -11.64
CA HIS A 264 -17.10 1.61 -12.08
C HIS A 264 -16.78 1.53 -13.58
N VAL A 265 -17.17 2.57 -14.32
CA VAL A 265 -16.93 2.66 -15.77
C VAL A 265 -15.88 3.75 -16.01
N SER A 266 -14.68 3.34 -16.37
CA SER A 266 -13.60 4.29 -16.69
C SER A 266 -13.77 4.94 -18.06
N GLN A 267 -12.96 5.96 -18.34
CA GLN A 267 -12.99 6.66 -19.64
C GLN A 267 -12.74 5.70 -20.82
N ASP A 268 -11.82 4.76 -20.65
CA ASP A 268 -11.53 3.70 -21.62
C ASP A 268 -11.71 2.33 -20.96
N PHE A 269 -12.97 1.93 -20.84
CA PHE A 269 -13.33 0.62 -20.33
C PHE A 269 -13.28 -0.45 -21.42
N SER A 270 -12.98 -1.68 -21.05
CA SER A 270 -13.25 -2.86 -21.89
C SER A 270 -14.56 -3.52 -21.44
N VAL A 271 -15.35 -4.01 -22.41
CA VAL A 271 -16.64 -4.63 -22.14
C VAL A 271 -16.50 -5.87 -21.29
N ASP A 272 -15.47 -6.69 -21.53
CA ASP A 272 -15.19 -7.88 -20.72
C ASP A 272 -14.85 -7.55 -19.27
N ALA A 273 -14.07 -6.51 -18.99
CA ALA A 273 -13.78 -6.06 -17.63
C ALA A 273 -15.05 -5.63 -16.89
N ILE A 274 -15.97 -4.94 -17.58
CA ILE A 274 -17.27 -4.56 -17.02
C ILE A 274 -18.13 -5.80 -16.75
N PHE A 275 -18.19 -6.76 -17.66
CA PHE A 275 -18.94 -8.01 -17.45
C PHE A 275 -18.38 -8.85 -16.32
N ARG A 276 -17.06 -8.90 -16.15
CA ARG A 276 -16.42 -9.56 -15.00
C ARG A 276 -16.84 -8.88 -13.70
N GLN A 277 -16.74 -7.57 -13.60
CA GLN A 277 -17.15 -6.82 -12.42
C GLN A 277 -18.65 -7.03 -12.09
N MET A 278 -19.52 -7.00 -13.10
CA MET A 278 -20.95 -7.32 -12.92
C MET A 278 -21.13 -8.75 -12.41
N SER A 279 -20.43 -9.71 -13.00
CA SER A 279 -20.52 -11.12 -12.65
C SER A 279 -20.05 -11.39 -11.22
N GLU A 280 -18.97 -10.74 -10.79
CA GLU A 280 -18.45 -10.79 -9.42
C GLU A 280 -19.40 -10.12 -8.43
N ALA A 281 -19.92 -8.95 -8.78
CA ALA A 281 -20.89 -8.24 -7.95
C ALA A 281 -22.19 -9.06 -7.78
N ALA A 282 -22.61 -9.78 -8.83
CA ALA A 282 -23.81 -10.63 -8.81
C ALA A 282 -23.64 -11.90 -7.98
N SER A 283 -22.47 -12.54 -8.01
CA SER A 283 -22.23 -13.81 -7.29
C SER A 283 -21.54 -13.64 -5.94
N ARG A 284 -20.94 -12.48 -5.67
CA ARG A 284 -20.06 -12.21 -4.52
C ARG A 284 -18.86 -13.16 -4.43
N THR A 285 -18.46 -13.74 -5.54
CA THR A 285 -17.30 -14.63 -5.69
C THR A 285 -16.48 -14.17 -6.87
N PRO A 286 -15.15 -14.41 -6.89
CA PRO A 286 -14.32 -14.08 -8.05
C PRO A 286 -14.89 -14.68 -9.33
N CYS A 287 -14.81 -13.93 -10.42
CA CYS A 287 -15.29 -14.40 -11.71
C CYS A 287 -14.34 -15.45 -12.27
N PRO A 288 -14.80 -16.66 -12.66
CA PRO A 288 -13.95 -17.60 -13.34
C PRO A 288 -13.36 -17.00 -14.63
N GLN A 289 -12.19 -17.48 -15.01
CA GLN A 289 -11.59 -17.05 -16.27
C GLN A 289 -12.35 -17.65 -17.45
N PHE A 290 -12.85 -16.77 -18.31
CA PHE A 290 -13.50 -17.13 -19.58
C PHE A 290 -12.61 -16.67 -20.74
N ASN A 291 -12.40 -17.54 -21.73
CA ASN A 291 -11.58 -17.24 -22.89
C ASN A 291 -12.34 -16.49 -24.00
N ASN A 292 -13.66 -16.35 -23.86
CA ASN A 292 -14.53 -15.73 -24.85
C ASN A 292 -15.55 -14.82 -24.15
N LEU A 293 -15.75 -13.63 -24.72
CA LEU A 293 -16.70 -12.63 -24.25
C LEU A 293 -18.15 -13.16 -24.25
N ASP A 294 -18.53 -13.95 -25.25
CA ASP A 294 -19.86 -14.55 -25.38
C ASP A 294 -20.18 -15.51 -24.21
N THR A 295 -19.19 -16.34 -23.82
CA THR A 295 -19.32 -17.23 -22.66
C THR A 295 -19.46 -16.44 -21.36
N LEU A 296 -18.72 -15.35 -21.21
CA LEU A 296 -18.80 -14.46 -20.05
C LEU A 296 -20.17 -13.75 -20.01
N GLN A 297 -20.66 -13.26 -21.14
CA GLN A 297 -22.00 -12.68 -21.27
C GLN A 297 -23.09 -13.67 -20.88
N THR A 298 -23.07 -14.88 -21.43
CA THR A 298 -24.04 -15.95 -21.11
C THR A 298 -24.00 -16.31 -19.62
N ASN A 299 -22.83 -16.32 -19.00
CA ASN A 299 -22.70 -16.55 -17.56
C ASN A 299 -23.33 -15.43 -16.73
N LEU A 300 -23.15 -14.17 -17.15
CA LEU A 300 -23.77 -13.01 -16.52
C LEU A 300 -25.29 -13.07 -16.65
N GLU A 301 -25.81 -13.34 -17.84
CA GLU A 301 -27.26 -13.50 -18.11
C GLU A 301 -27.90 -14.55 -17.22
N LYS A 302 -27.26 -15.72 -17.05
CA LYS A 302 -27.73 -16.77 -16.11
C LYS A 302 -27.80 -16.29 -14.65
N LYS A 303 -26.87 -15.42 -14.24
CA LYS A 303 -26.85 -14.87 -12.87
C LYS A 303 -27.93 -13.80 -12.64
N LEU A 304 -28.33 -13.08 -13.68
CA LEU A 304 -29.35 -12.03 -13.64
C LEU A 304 -30.77 -12.60 -13.82
N HIS A 305 -30.90 -13.75 -14.47
CA HIS A 305 -32.19 -14.35 -14.81
C HIS A 305 -33.11 -14.49 -13.57
N GLY A 306 -34.34 -13.97 -13.71
CA GLY A 306 -35.35 -14.01 -12.65
C GLY A 306 -35.01 -13.18 -11.41
N LYS A 307 -34.12 -12.20 -11.52
CA LYS A 307 -33.77 -11.31 -10.41
C LYS A 307 -34.03 -9.86 -10.78
N ARG A 308 -34.72 -9.14 -9.88
CA ARG A 308 -34.81 -7.68 -9.93
C ARG A 308 -33.51 -7.09 -9.39
N PHE A 309 -32.80 -6.35 -10.20
CA PHE A 309 -31.50 -5.79 -9.84
C PHE A 309 -31.48 -4.26 -9.82
N LEU A 310 -30.60 -3.71 -9.00
CA LEU A 310 -30.08 -2.35 -9.07
C LEU A 310 -28.62 -2.42 -9.50
N LEU A 311 -28.31 -1.90 -10.70
CA LEU A 311 -26.95 -1.76 -11.19
C LEU A 311 -26.54 -0.30 -11.11
N VAL A 312 -25.42 -0.01 -10.41
CA VAL A 312 -24.81 1.31 -10.40
C VAL A 312 -23.62 1.31 -11.36
N LEU A 313 -23.68 2.18 -12.38
CA LEU A 313 -22.57 2.49 -13.28
C LEU A 313 -21.97 3.83 -12.87
N ASP A 314 -20.83 3.80 -12.18
CA ASP A 314 -20.22 4.99 -11.62
C ASP A 314 -19.16 5.58 -12.54
N ASP A 315 -19.17 6.92 -12.69
CA ASP A 315 -18.28 7.78 -13.48
C ASP A 315 -18.19 7.40 -14.97
N VAL A 316 -19.36 7.23 -15.62
CA VAL A 316 -19.45 6.95 -17.05
C VAL A 316 -18.97 8.15 -17.85
N TRP A 317 -18.07 7.91 -18.79
CA TRP A 317 -17.58 8.90 -19.74
C TRP A 317 -18.18 8.63 -21.12
N TYR A 318 -18.56 9.70 -21.81
CA TYR A 318 -19.06 9.62 -23.16
C TYR A 318 -18.66 10.87 -23.96
N ASN A 319 -18.10 10.63 -25.14
CA ASN A 319 -17.84 11.65 -26.13
C ASN A 319 -18.75 11.42 -27.32
N ASN A 320 -19.69 12.32 -27.58
CA ASN A 320 -20.66 12.22 -28.65
C ASN A 320 -20.04 12.19 -30.07
N ARG A 321 -18.74 12.45 -30.19
CA ARG A 321 -17.98 12.35 -31.46
C ARG A 321 -17.34 10.97 -31.65
N ASP A 322 -17.38 10.08 -30.65
CA ASP A 322 -16.75 8.75 -30.70
C ASP A 322 -17.83 7.66 -30.79
N VAL A 323 -18.11 7.22 -32.03
CA VAL A 323 -19.11 6.18 -32.33
C VAL A 323 -18.76 4.85 -31.65
N ARG A 324 -17.45 4.53 -31.51
CA ARG A 324 -17.01 3.28 -30.86
C ARG A 324 -17.35 3.25 -29.38
N GLN A 325 -17.28 4.40 -28.72
CA GLN A 325 -17.63 4.50 -27.32
C GLN A 325 -19.12 4.28 -27.08
N TYR A 326 -19.96 4.77 -27.99
CA TYR A 326 -21.39 4.51 -27.97
C TYR A 326 -21.69 3.00 -28.13
N GLU A 327 -21.08 2.35 -29.13
CA GLU A 327 -21.25 0.90 -29.36
C GLU A 327 -20.87 0.07 -28.12
N LYS A 328 -19.73 0.39 -27.46
CA LYS A 328 -19.31 -0.26 -26.21
C LYS A 328 -20.35 -0.08 -25.09
N LEU A 329 -20.92 1.12 -24.95
CA LEU A 329 -21.95 1.40 -23.95
C LEU A 329 -23.20 0.57 -24.21
N GLN A 330 -23.63 0.43 -25.48
CA GLN A 330 -24.77 -0.42 -25.87
C GLN A 330 -24.49 -1.91 -25.62
N GLN A 331 -23.25 -2.37 -25.83
CA GLN A 331 -22.86 -3.74 -25.54
C GLN A 331 -22.95 -4.06 -24.03
N ILE A 332 -22.56 -3.11 -23.14
CA ILE A 332 -22.69 -3.29 -21.70
C ILE A 332 -24.15 -3.53 -21.28
N LEU A 333 -25.10 -2.91 -21.93
CA LEU A 333 -26.53 -3.02 -21.63
C LEU A 333 -27.15 -4.34 -22.13
N SER A 334 -26.54 -4.99 -23.12
CA SER A 334 -27.09 -6.18 -23.79
C SER A 334 -27.47 -7.33 -22.84
N PRO A 335 -26.65 -7.79 -21.86
CA PRO A 335 -26.98 -8.91 -20.99
C PRO A 335 -28.04 -8.56 -19.93
N LEU A 336 -28.32 -7.27 -19.71
CA LEU A 336 -29.18 -6.83 -18.60
C LEU A 336 -30.66 -7.14 -18.85
N ASN A 337 -31.05 -7.38 -20.11
CA ASN A 337 -32.41 -7.79 -20.46
C ASN A 337 -32.79 -9.20 -19.96
N ALA A 338 -31.83 -9.96 -19.43
CA ALA A 338 -32.10 -11.24 -18.77
C ALA A 338 -32.69 -11.10 -17.36
N GLY A 339 -32.72 -9.88 -16.83
CA GLY A 339 -33.26 -9.59 -15.49
C GLY A 339 -34.78 -9.59 -15.43
N GLU A 340 -35.34 -9.39 -14.25
CA GLU A 340 -36.76 -9.27 -13.98
C GLU A 340 -37.26 -7.83 -14.22
N ALA A 341 -38.49 -7.67 -14.71
CA ALA A 341 -39.12 -6.36 -14.88
C ALA A 341 -39.11 -5.55 -13.58
N GLY A 342 -38.87 -4.23 -13.70
CA GLY A 342 -38.69 -3.34 -12.57
C GLY A 342 -37.24 -3.28 -12.06
N SER A 343 -36.29 -3.88 -12.76
CA SER A 343 -34.85 -3.64 -12.54
C SER A 343 -34.50 -2.19 -12.88
N LYS A 344 -33.44 -1.65 -12.22
CA LYS A 344 -33.03 -0.24 -12.35
C LYS A 344 -31.53 -0.14 -12.59
N ILE A 345 -31.13 0.86 -13.38
CA ILE A 345 -29.74 1.26 -13.58
C ILE A 345 -29.57 2.69 -13.09
N LEU A 346 -28.67 2.91 -12.12
CA LEU A 346 -28.28 4.22 -11.64
C LEU A 346 -26.92 4.59 -12.23
N VAL A 347 -26.88 5.66 -13.03
CA VAL A 347 -25.66 6.09 -13.74
C VAL A 347 -25.13 7.38 -13.14
N THR A 348 -23.83 7.47 -12.89
CA THR A 348 -23.18 8.76 -12.60
C THR A 348 -22.28 9.17 -13.75
N SER A 349 -22.32 10.45 -14.14
CA SER A 349 -21.49 11.01 -15.19
C SER A 349 -21.15 12.48 -14.95
N ARG A 350 -20.15 13.00 -15.66
CA ARG A 350 -19.85 14.43 -15.70
C ARG A 350 -20.76 15.19 -16.66
N THR A 351 -21.30 14.51 -17.67
CA THR A 351 -22.14 15.09 -18.72
C THR A 351 -23.51 14.43 -18.77
N LYS A 352 -24.54 15.19 -19.20
CA LYS A 352 -25.89 14.67 -19.41
C LYS A 352 -25.93 13.73 -20.61
N ASP A 353 -25.11 13.98 -21.63
CA ASP A 353 -25.06 13.19 -22.85
C ASP A 353 -24.73 11.71 -22.60
N ALA A 354 -23.87 11.42 -21.65
CA ALA A 354 -23.54 10.05 -21.24
C ALA A 354 -24.76 9.30 -20.68
N LEU A 355 -25.62 9.98 -19.96
CA LEU A 355 -26.85 9.41 -19.39
C LEU A 355 -27.87 9.07 -20.51
N ILE A 356 -28.03 9.99 -21.44
CA ILE A 356 -28.93 9.80 -22.61
C ILE A 356 -28.42 8.66 -23.49
N ALA A 357 -27.11 8.57 -23.71
CA ALA A 357 -26.49 7.48 -24.47
C ALA A 357 -26.74 6.09 -23.84
N LEU A 358 -26.96 6.01 -22.53
CA LEU A 358 -27.34 4.78 -21.82
C LEU A 358 -28.87 4.57 -21.73
N GLY A 359 -29.69 5.43 -22.36
CA GLY A 359 -31.14 5.27 -22.39
C GLY A 359 -31.88 5.98 -21.26
N ALA A 360 -31.22 6.89 -20.51
CA ALA A 360 -31.94 7.71 -19.55
C ALA A 360 -32.83 8.73 -20.24
N VAL A 361 -34.10 8.81 -19.85
CA VAL A 361 -35.00 9.88 -20.30
C VAL A 361 -34.67 11.19 -19.61
N GLU A 362 -34.94 12.30 -20.24
CA GLU A 362 -34.53 13.63 -19.76
C GLU A 362 -35.03 13.96 -18.35
N GLN A 363 -36.26 13.56 -18.00
CA GLN A 363 -36.88 13.76 -16.70
C GLN A 363 -36.22 12.95 -15.57
N ARG A 364 -35.49 11.89 -15.91
CA ARG A 364 -34.74 11.03 -14.98
C ARG A 364 -33.23 11.35 -14.94
N CYS A 365 -32.80 12.47 -15.57
CA CYS A 365 -31.45 13.00 -15.53
C CYS A 365 -31.35 14.07 -14.42
N ILE A 366 -30.77 13.73 -13.28
CA ILE A 366 -30.70 14.57 -12.09
C ILE A 366 -29.41 15.38 -12.12
N PRO A 367 -29.46 16.72 -12.19
CA PRO A 367 -28.29 17.55 -12.06
C PRO A 367 -27.83 17.59 -10.61
N MET A 368 -26.55 17.29 -10.37
CA MET A 368 -25.97 17.37 -9.03
C MET A 368 -25.81 18.84 -8.64
N SER A 369 -26.68 19.33 -7.76
CA SER A 369 -26.60 20.69 -7.22
C SER A 369 -25.39 20.85 -6.31
N VAL A 370 -24.81 22.05 -6.24
CA VAL A 370 -23.87 22.44 -5.18
C VAL A 370 -24.57 22.34 -3.83
N LEU A 371 -23.82 22.03 -2.79
CA LEU A 371 -24.37 22.03 -1.43
C LEU A 371 -24.86 23.43 -1.05
N ASP A 372 -25.98 23.50 -0.35
CA ASP A 372 -26.44 24.73 0.29
C ASP A 372 -25.33 25.33 1.16
N LYS A 373 -25.28 26.66 1.21
CA LYS A 373 -24.18 27.38 1.87
C LYS A 373 -24.00 27.00 3.33
N ASP A 374 -25.10 26.82 4.05
CA ASP A 374 -25.04 26.47 5.49
C ASP A 374 -24.64 25.01 5.68
N VAL A 375 -25.12 24.12 4.81
CA VAL A 375 -24.76 22.70 4.78
C VAL A 375 -23.28 22.55 4.41
N PHE A 376 -22.83 23.27 3.40
CA PHE A 376 -21.42 23.27 2.99
C PHE A 376 -20.50 23.81 4.10
N LEU A 377 -20.90 24.87 4.80
CA LEU A 377 -20.15 25.39 5.94
C LEU A 377 -20.04 24.36 7.06
N LYS A 378 -21.13 23.62 7.37
CA LYS A 378 -21.09 22.52 8.35
C LYS A 378 -20.10 21.43 7.93
N LEU A 379 -20.13 21.03 6.66
CA LEU A 379 -19.20 20.05 6.10
C LEU A 379 -17.73 20.54 6.20
N PHE A 380 -17.47 21.79 5.83
CA PHE A 380 -16.12 22.36 5.87
C PHE A 380 -15.61 22.52 7.32
N LYS A 381 -16.44 22.99 8.25
CA LYS A 381 -16.12 23.04 9.68
C LYS A 381 -15.80 21.64 10.23
N HIS A 382 -16.55 20.62 9.83
CA HIS A 382 -16.25 19.26 10.22
C HIS A 382 -14.81 18.84 9.85
N TYR A 383 -14.39 19.07 8.60
CA TYR A 383 -13.03 18.72 8.17
C TYR A 383 -11.94 19.61 8.77
N ALA A 384 -12.19 20.89 8.96
CA ALA A 384 -11.20 21.83 9.49
C ALA A 384 -10.96 21.67 11.00
N PHE A 385 -11.97 21.24 11.77
CA PHE A 385 -11.90 21.18 13.23
C PHE A 385 -11.94 19.75 13.81
N GLN A 386 -11.95 18.73 12.98
CA GLN A 386 -11.96 17.35 13.46
C GLN A 386 -10.70 17.04 14.29
N ASN A 387 -10.88 16.68 15.56
CA ASN A 387 -9.79 16.37 16.51
C ASN A 387 -8.82 17.55 16.78
N VAL A 388 -9.25 18.80 16.56
CA VAL A 388 -8.46 20.00 16.85
C VAL A 388 -8.83 20.54 18.23
N CYS A 389 -7.84 20.60 19.13
CA CYS A 389 -7.95 21.21 20.44
C CYS A 389 -7.32 22.62 20.39
N VAL A 390 -8.13 23.67 20.47
CA VAL A 390 -7.68 25.09 20.56
C VAL A 390 -8.47 25.78 21.67
N ALA A 391 -7.91 26.87 22.21
CA ALA A 391 -8.58 27.71 23.20
C ALA A 391 -9.90 28.27 22.64
N ALA A 392 -10.89 28.48 23.51
CA ALA A 392 -12.23 28.89 23.11
C ALA A 392 -12.22 30.22 22.29
N ASP A 393 -11.40 31.19 22.69
CA ASP A 393 -11.28 32.48 22.02
C ASP A 393 -10.66 32.34 20.62
N ASP A 394 -9.66 31.48 20.47
CA ASP A 394 -9.02 31.21 19.17
C ASP A 394 -9.97 30.43 18.26
N ARG A 395 -10.79 29.55 18.81
CA ARG A 395 -11.80 28.82 18.06
C ARG A 395 -12.82 29.75 17.40
N ILE A 396 -13.30 30.75 18.10
CA ILE A 396 -14.23 31.75 17.55
C ILE A 396 -13.60 32.49 16.37
N ARG A 397 -12.33 32.92 16.51
CA ARG A 397 -11.58 33.57 15.44
C ARG A 397 -11.34 32.67 14.22
N LEU A 398 -10.99 31.41 14.45
CA LEU A 398 -10.80 30.41 13.39
C LEU A 398 -12.12 30.09 12.68
N GLU A 399 -13.24 30.05 13.38
CA GLU A 399 -14.58 29.81 12.79
C GLU A 399 -15.02 30.96 11.86
N ASP A 400 -14.69 32.21 12.20
CA ASP A 400 -14.92 33.33 11.29
C ASP A 400 -14.09 33.22 10.00
N ILE A 401 -12.80 32.87 10.13
CA ILE A 401 -11.91 32.67 8.97
C ILE A 401 -12.43 31.53 8.07
N VAL A 402 -12.81 30.40 8.64
CA VAL A 402 -13.40 29.27 7.93
C VAL A 402 -14.64 29.68 7.16
N THR A 403 -15.50 30.51 7.74
CA THR A 403 -16.71 31.00 7.08
C THR A 403 -16.40 31.81 5.83
N HIS A 404 -15.33 32.60 5.85
CA HIS A 404 -14.86 33.35 4.69
C HIS A 404 -14.23 32.47 3.62
N ILE A 405 -13.40 31.47 4.01
CA ILE A 405 -12.81 30.50 3.08
C ILE A 405 -13.91 29.66 2.42
N ALA A 406 -14.92 29.22 3.16
CA ALA A 406 -16.06 28.44 2.64
C ALA A 406 -16.77 29.14 1.46
N LYS A 407 -16.89 30.46 1.51
CA LYS A 407 -17.51 31.22 0.41
C LYS A 407 -16.71 31.15 -0.90
N LYS A 408 -15.37 31.04 -0.80
CA LYS A 408 -14.48 30.91 -1.97
C LYS A 408 -14.54 29.51 -2.62
N LEU A 409 -14.75 28.47 -1.83
CA LEU A 409 -14.73 27.06 -2.30
C LEU A 409 -15.97 26.65 -3.13
N LYS A 410 -16.92 27.55 -3.36
CA LYS A 410 -18.11 27.39 -4.25
C LYS A 410 -18.90 26.09 -4.04
N GLY A 411 -18.93 25.55 -2.81
CA GLY A 411 -19.75 24.38 -2.47
C GLY A 411 -19.18 23.02 -2.93
N SER A 412 -17.90 22.92 -3.28
CA SER A 412 -17.25 21.66 -3.65
C SER A 412 -16.92 20.79 -2.42
N PRO A 413 -17.57 19.63 -2.20
CA PRO A 413 -17.26 18.75 -1.05
C PRO A 413 -15.82 18.27 -1.03
N LEU A 414 -15.23 17.99 -2.18
CA LEU A 414 -13.83 17.59 -2.28
C LEU A 414 -12.89 18.71 -1.85
N ALA A 415 -13.12 19.93 -2.32
CA ALA A 415 -12.33 21.09 -1.90
C ALA A 415 -12.47 21.33 -0.39
N ALA A 416 -13.67 21.20 0.18
CA ALA A 416 -13.89 21.30 1.62
C ALA A 416 -13.08 20.28 2.41
N LYS A 417 -13.06 19.01 1.95
CA LYS A 417 -12.31 17.92 2.58
C LYS A 417 -10.80 18.20 2.58
N ILE A 418 -10.26 18.58 1.44
CA ILE A 418 -8.80 18.77 1.25
C ILE A 418 -8.31 20.05 1.92
N VAL A 419 -8.95 21.19 1.68
CA VAL A 419 -8.57 22.45 2.33
C VAL A 419 -8.79 22.37 3.84
N GLY A 420 -9.90 21.80 4.29
CA GLY A 420 -10.18 21.56 5.70
C GLY A 420 -9.14 20.67 6.36
N GLY A 421 -8.73 19.59 5.69
CA GLY A 421 -7.65 18.71 6.14
C GLY A 421 -6.32 19.46 6.31
N GLN A 422 -5.96 20.30 5.34
CA GLN A 422 -4.74 21.12 5.38
C GLN A 422 -4.76 22.17 6.51
N LEU A 423 -5.89 22.85 6.71
CA LEU A 423 -6.05 23.81 7.80
C LEU A 423 -5.95 23.13 9.17
N ARG A 424 -6.54 21.94 9.32
CA ARG A 424 -6.49 21.12 10.53
C ARG A 424 -5.07 20.78 10.96
N MET A 425 -4.16 20.51 10.02
CA MET A 425 -2.77 20.19 10.30
C MET A 425 -2.00 21.34 10.95
N ARG A 426 -2.43 22.58 10.72
CA ARG A 426 -1.78 23.80 11.26
C ARG A 426 -2.86 24.72 11.84
N PRO A 427 -3.38 24.47 13.04
CA PRO A 427 -4.46 25.25 13.65
C PRO A 427 -3.94 26.58 14.23
N ASN A 428 -3.38 27.41 13.36
CA ASN A 428 -2.81 28.73 13.70
C ASN A 428 -3.58 29.83 12.98
N ILE A 429 -3.93 30.90 13.71
CA ILE A 429 -4.76 32.01 13.22
C ILE A 429 -4.09 32.73 12.04
N ASP A 430 -2.80 32.97 12.11
CA ASP A 430 -2.08 33.71 11.06
C ASP A 430 -1.96 32.88 9.78
N TYR A 431 -1.76 31.57 9.91
CA TYR A 431 -1.77 30.64 8.79
C TYR A 431 -3.16 30.60 8.11
N TRP A 432 -4.23 30.53 8.88
CA TRP A 432 -5.58 30.51 8.31
C TRP A 432 -5.98 31.84 7.69
N ARG A 433 -5.51 32.99 8.25
CA ARG A 433 -5.70 34.34 7.64
C ARG A 433 -4.99 34.43 6.30
N SER A 434 -3.73 34.02 6.22
CA SER A 434 -2.98 34.01 4.96
C SER A 434 -3.65 33.14 3.90
N SER A 435 -4.21 32.02 4.31
CA SER A 435 -5.00 31.13 3.44
C SER A 435 -6.30 31.80 2.96
N ARG A 436 -7.00 32.53 3.82
CA ARG A 436 -8.19 33.32 3.46
C ARG A 436 -7.89 34.38 2.41
N ASP A 437 -6.78 35.07 2.56
CA ASP A 437 -6.45 36.26 1.73
C ASP A 437 -5.83 35.85 0.37
N GLY A 438 -5.46 34.59 0.18
CA GLY A 438 -4.95 34.03 -1.08
C GLY A 438 -6.01 33.93 -2.19
N ASN A 439 -5.61 34.15 -3.46
CA ASN A 439 -6.52 34.16 -4.64
C ASN A 439 -6.72 32.80 -5.29
N HIS A 440 -6.16 31.68 -4.74
CA HIS A 440 -6.10 30.37 -5.38
C HIS A 440 -7.27 29.45 -5.03
N LEU A 441 -8.22 29.89 -4.20
CA LEU A 441 -9.31 29.03 -3.71
C LEU A 441 -10.61 29.14 -4.53
N ASP A 442 -10.59 29.82 -5.68
CA ASP A 442 -11.81 30.15 -6.43
C ASP A 442 -12.41 28.99 -7.24
N ASP A 443 -11.66 27.89 -7.46
CA ASP A 443 -12.15 26.66 -8.06
C ASP A 443 -11.59 25.41 -7.36
N THR A 444 -12.11 24.23 -7.72
CA THR A 444 -11.69 22.97 -7.08
C THR A 444 -10.23 22.65 -7.38
N MET A 445 -9.76 22.85 -8.60
CA MET A 445 -8.37 22.55 -8.98
C MET A 445 -7.39 23.54 -8.33
N GLY A 446 -7.75 24.82 -8.26
CA GLY A 446 -6.98 25.82 -7.54
C GLY A 446 -6.87 25.52 -6.04
N ALA A 447 -7.96 25.04 -5.40
CA ALA A 447 -7.95 24.61 -4.01
C ALA A 447 -7.04 23.38 -3.79
N LEU A 448 -7.04 22.41 -4.71
CA LEU A 448 -6.13 21.25 -4.67
C LEU A 448 -4.67 21.69 -4.84
N TRP A 449 -4.43 22.56 -5.80
CA TRP A 449 -3.11 23.14 -6.04
C TRP A 449 -2.58 23.94 -4.83
N TRP A 450 -3.40 24.77 -4.26
CA TRP A 450 -3.07 25.49 -3.04
C TRP A 450 -2.68 24.53 -1.91
N SER A 451 -3.46 23.49 -1.68
CA SER A 451 -3.17 22.48 -0.66
C SER A 451 -1.87 21.74 -0.93
N TYR A 452 -1.57 21.42 -2.20
CA TYR A 452 -0.33 20.78 -2.62
C TYR A 452 0.89 21.67 -2.35
N GLN A 453 0.81 22.97 -2.64
CA GLN A 453 1.90 23.91 -2.39
C GLN A 453 2.27 24.03 -0.91
N HIS A 454 1.32 23.74 -0.01
CA HIS A 454 1.52 23.79 1.44
C HIS A 454 2.07 22.49 2.04
N LEU A 455 2.20 21.43 1.24
CA LEU A 455 2.92 20.24 1.64
C LEU A 455 4.43 20.51 1.67
N ASP A 456 5.14 19.76 2.54
CA ASP A 456 6.60 19.73 2.51
C ASP A 456 7.11 19.21 1.16
N GLU A 457 8.26 19.65 0.70
CA GLU A 457 8.80 19.33 -0.62
C GLU A 457 9.00 17.83 -0.82
N GLN A 458 9.45 17.11 0.20
CA GLN A 458 9.62 15.65 0.08
C GLN A 458 8.26 14.95 0.02
N VAL A 459 7.27 15.42 0.78
CA VAL A 459 5.89 14.95 0.70
C VAL A 459 5.29 15.21 -0.69
N ARG A 460 5.63 16.36 -1.30
CA ARG A 460 5.23 16.67 -2.69
C ARG A 460 5.85 15.69 -3.70
N ARG A 461 7.13 15.32 -3.54
CA ARG A 461 7.77 14.28 -4.38
C ARG A 461 7.07 12.93 -4.22
N CYS A 462 6.80 12.51 -2.98
CA CYS A 462 6.07 11.27 -2.68
C CYS A 462 4.69 11.25 -3.34
N PHE A 463 3.95 12.36 -3.29
CA PHE A 463 2.67 12.49 -3.95
C PHE A 463 2.78 12.48 -5.48
N ALA A 464 3.73 13.21 -6.05
CA ALA A 464 3.97 13.20 -7.50
C ALA A 464 4.29 11.79 -8.01
N TYR A 465 5.10 11.02 -7.26
CA TYR A 465 5.41 9.62 -7.57
C TYR A 465 4.15 8.73 -7.60
N CYS A 466 3.12 9.03 -6.82
CA CYS A 466 1.87 8.27 -6.87
C CYS A 466 1.20 8.30 -8.26
N SER A 467 1.56 9.25 -9.13
CA SER A 467 1.09 9.29 -10.52
C SER A 467 1.54 8.11 -11.37
N ILE A 468 2.56 7.37 -10.96
CA ILE A 468 3.00 6.15 -11.66
C ILE A 468 1.91 5.08 -11.67
N PHE A 469 1.06 5.04 -10.63
CA PHE A 469 0.06 3.99 -10.49
C PHE A 469 -1.20 4.27 -11.33
N PRO A 470 -1.86 3.21 -11.84
CA PRO A 470 -3.17 3.33 -12.49
C PRO A 470 -4.19 3.98 -11.57
N ARG A 471 -5.21 4.61 -12.18
CA ARG A 471 -6.30 5.22 -11.42
C ARG A 471 -6.97 4.21 -10.50
N ARG A 472 -7.23 4.64 -9.25
CA ARG A 472 -7.94 3.86 -8.22
C ARG A 472 -7.30 2.51 -7.89
N ARG A 473 -6.01 2.32 -8.19
CA ARG A 473 -5.26 1.19 -7.65
C ARG A 473 -5.27 1.29 -6.12
N TYR A 474 -5.51 0.16 -5.46
CA TYR A 474 -5.29 0.06 -4.02
C TYR A 474 -3.80 0.15 -3.74
N LEU A 475 -3.43 1.10 -2.92
CA LEU A 475 -2.07 1.35 -2.48
C LEU A 475 -1.95 0.91 -1.03
N GLU A 476 -1.04 -0.01 -0.76
CA GLU A 476 -0.77 -0.44 0.60
C GLU A 476 0.27 0.51 1.24
N ARG A 477 0.04 0.91 2.49
CA ARG A 477 0.92 1.82 3.23
C ARG A 477 2.37 1.36 3.19
N HIS A 478 2.63 0.10 3.54
CA HIS A 478 3.97 -0.44 3.61
C HIS A 478 4.65 -0.59 2.24
N GLU A 479 3.91 -0.78 1.15
CA GLU A 479 4.43 -0.79 -0.22
C GLU A 479 4.96 0.60 -0.60
N LEU A 480 4.14 1.65 -0.44
CA LEU A 480 4.53 3.02 -0.77
C LEU A 480 5.72 3.50 0.06
N VAL A 481 5.74 3.21 1.36
CA VAL A 481 6.83 3.60 2.26
C VAL A 481 8.16 3.01 1.77
N LYS A 482 8.18 1.71 1.43
CA LYS A 482 9.38 1.03 0.90
C LYS A 482 9.80 1.59 -0.46
N LEU A 483 8.85 1.89 -1.36
CA LEU A 483 9.12 2.48 -2.67
C LEU A 483 9.76 3.87 -2.53
N TRP A 484 9.21 4.73 -1.68
CA TRP A 484 9.77 6.08 -1.44
C TRP A 484 11.14 6.04 -0.78
N ALA A 485 11.36 5.08 0.14
CA ALA A 485 12.68 4.84 0.74
C ALA A 485 13.71 4.40 -0.32
N ALA A 486 13.33 3.44 -1.19
CA ALA A 486 14.19 2.95 -2.28
C ALA A 486 14.51 4.03 -3.33
N GLU A 487 13.54 4.91 -3.66
CA GLU A 487 13.77 6.08 -4.52
C GLU A 487 14.64 7.17 -3.87
N GLY A 488 14.86 7.09 -2.55
CA GLY A 488 15.67 8.04 -1.81
C GLY A 488 14.94 9.35 -1.48
N PHE A 489 13.61 9.30 -1.27
CA PHE A 489 12.83 10.50 -0.91
C PHE A 489 12.91 10.85 0.57
N ALA A 490 13.39 9.94 1.43
CA ALA A 490 13.62 10.24 2.85
C ALA A 490 14.77 11.23 3.05
N ARG A 491 14.62 12.20 3.96
CA ARG A 491 15.68 13.16 4.31
C ARG A 491 16.72 12.51 5.24
N SER A 492 17.98 12.74 4.95
CA SER A 492 19.09 12.35 5.84
C SER A 492 19.28 13.27 7.05
N SER A 493 18.52 14.38 7.13
CA SER A 493 18.67 15.39 8.21
C SER A 493 17.97 15.00 9.52
N ASP A 494 17.15 13.96 9.52
CA ASP A 494 16.55 13.42 10.76
C ASP A 494 17.55 12.45 11.42
N GLU A 495 18.62 13.00 11.97
CA GLU A 495 19.65 12.25 12.66
C GLU A 495 19.01 11.30 13.69
N GLY A 496 19.20 9.99 13.48
CA GLY A 496 18.70 8.94 14.37
C GLY A 496 17.33 8.35 14.04
N LYS A 497 16.63 8.79 12.96
CA LYS A 497 15.41 8.14 12.49
C LYS A 497 15.68 7.23 11.29
N ASP A 498 15.01 6.09 11.26
CA ASP A 498 15.05 5.19 10.12
C ASP A 498 14.35 5.76 8.89
N LEU A 499 14.82 5.36 7.69
CA LEU A 499 14.28 5.81 6.39
C LEU A 499 12.77 5.54 6.28
N GLU A 500 12.33 4.36 6.70
CA GLU A 500 10.92 3.96 6.66
C GLU A 500 10.07 4.80 7.61
N ASP A 501 10.59 5.13 8.80
CA ASP A 501 9.85 5.94 9.77
C ASP A 501 9.66 7.38 9.25
N VAL A 502 10.65 7.90 8.54
CA VAL A 502 10.54 9.20 7.85
C VAL A 502 9.49 9.13 6.72
N CYS A 503 9.57 8.12 5.85
CA CYS A 503 8.59 7.92 4.77
C CYS A 503 7.18 7.62 5.31
N GLN A 504 7.07 6.92 6.45
CA GLN A 504 5.83 6.73 7.17
C GLN A 504 5.21 8.07 7.60
N GLY A 505 6.04 8.99 8.11
CA GLY A 505 5.60 10.35 8.42
C GLY A 505 5.06 11.09 7.19
N TYR A 506 5.71 10.96 6.02
CA TYR A 506 5.22 11.55 4.77
C TYR A 506 3.87 10.96 4.35
N PHE A 507 3.71 9.64 4.52
CA PHE A 507 2.45 8.95 4.26
C PHE A 507 1.32 9.49 5.17
N ASP A 508 1.58 9.62 6.47
CA ASP A 508 0.62 10.12 7.44
C ASP A 508 0.20 11.57 7.15
N VAL A 509 1.13 12.40 6.67
CA VAL A 509 0.84 13.77 6.19
C VAL A 509 -0.13 13.72 5.00
N LEU A 510 0.13 12.88 3.98
CA LEU A 510 -0.75 12.75 2.81
C LEU A 510 -2.15 12.24 3.18
N VAL A 511 -2.25 11.30 4.12
CA VAL A 511 -3.54 10.83 4.65
C VAL A 511 -4.26 11.95 5.41
N SER A 512 -3.56 12.67 6.28
CA SER A 512 -4.12 13.74 7.10
C SER A 512 -4.60 14.91 6.24
N ALA A 513 -3.87 15.24 5.17
CA ALA A 513 -4.26 16.23 4.18
C ALA A 513 -5.29 15.71 3.16
N SER A 514 -5.74 14.46 3.29
CA SER A 514 -6.73 13.80 2.40
C SER A 514 -6.28 13.61 0.94
N PHE A 515 -4.99 13.61 0.68
CA PHE A 515 -4.41 13.24 -0.62
C PHE A 515 -4.45 11.72 -0.85
N LEU A 516 -4.30 10.93 0.23
CA LEU A 516 -4.55 9.51 0.26
C LEU A 516 -5.79 9.23 1.11
N GLN A 517 -6.70 8.40 0.62
CA GLN A 517 -7.97 8.11 1.29
C GLN A 517 -8.03 6.63 1.67
N PRO A 518 -8.33 6.30 2.95
CA PRO A 518 -8.50 4.92 3.35
C PRO A 518 -9.72 4.30 2.66
N GLU A 519 -9.58 3.08 2.18
CA GLU A 519 -10.67 2.33 1.54
C GLU A 519 -10.86 0.98 2.26
N VAL A 520 -12.07 0.74 2.74
CA VAL A 520 -12.41 -0.52 3.42
C VAL A 520 -12.92 -1.53 2.40
N GLY A 521 -12.05 -2.40 1.92
CA GLY A 521 -12.39 -3.42 0.91
C GLY A 521 -13.30 -4.53 1.42
N LYS A 522 -14.23 -5.01 0.56
CA LYS A 522 -15.16 -6.11 0.86
C LYS A 522 -14.49 -7.49 1.01
N TYR A 523 -13.28 -7.65 0.47
CA TYR A 523 -12.59 -8.95 0.32
C TYR A 523 -11.22 -9.02 1.01
N SER A 524 -10.78 -7.95 1.64
CA SER A 524 -9.52 -7.89 2.36
C SER A 524 -9.78 -7.60 3.82
N ASN A 525 -9.38 -8.51 4.72
CA ASN A 525 -9.19 -8.21 6.14
C ASN A 525 -8.04 -7.21 6.36
N LYS A 526 -7.46 -6.65 5.29
CA LYS A 526 -6.38 -5.68 5.32
C LYS A 526 -6.96 -4.29 5.62
N MET A 527 -6.73 -3.79 6.81
CA MET A 527 -7.15 -2.46 7.26
C MET A 527 -6.36 -1.29 6.63
N ASP A 528 -5.32 -1.56 5.82
CA ASP A 528 -4.33 -0.57 5.37
C ASP A 528 -4.31 -0.36 3.84
N ALA A 529 -5.49 -0.36 3.20
CA ALA A 529 -5.61 -0.05 1.78
C ALA A 529 -6.05 1.42 1.57
N TYR A 530 -5.40 2.11 0.64
CA TYR A 530 -5.63 3.52 0.34
C TYR A 530 -5.80 3.73 -1.17
N ILE A 531 -6.50 4.79 -1.54
CA ILE A 531 -6.66 5.22 -2.94
C ILE A 531 -6.34 6.71 -3.09
N VAL A 532 -5.93 7.09 -4.29
CA VAL A 532 -5.85 8.49 -4.71
C VAL A 532 -7.11 8.85 -5.47
N HIS A 533 -7.82 9.91 -5.07
CA HIS A 533 -9.00 10.39 -5.78
C HIS A 533 -8.64 10.88 -7.19
N ASP A 534 -9.50 10.67 -8.20
CA ASP A 534 -9.22 10.96 -9.62
C ASP A 534 -8.68 12.38 -9.86
N LEU A 535 -9.30 13.42 -9.26
CA LEU A 535 -8.81 14.80 -9.38
C LEU A 535 -7.42 15.02 -8.75
N LEU A 536 -7.11 14.29 -7.68
CA LEU A 536 -5.79 14.32 -7.06
C LEU A 536 -4.77 13.59 -7.93
N LEU A 537 -5.17 12.50 -8.58
CA LEU A 537 -4.31 11.84 -9.53
C LEU A 537 -4.07 12.70 -10.79
N ASP A 538 -5.11 13.45 -11.27
CA ASP A 538 -4.94 14.45 -12.33
C ASP A 538 -3.96 15.56 -11.90
N LEU A 539 -3.96 15.95 -10.63
CA LEU A 539 -2.97 16.88 -10.08
C LEU A 539 -1.59 16.22 -10.02
N ALA A 540 -1.49 14.96 -9.53
CA ALA A 540 -0.24 14.22 -9.47
C ALA A 540 0.39 14.04 -10.87
N ASP A 541 -0.41 13.69 -11.88
CA ASP A 541 0.03 13.62 -13.29
C ASP A 541 0.61 14.97 -13.78
N LYS A 542 -0.05 16.07 -13.43
CA LYS A 542 0.42 17.42 -13.82
C LYS A 542 1.74 17.80 -13.13
N VAL A 543 1.88 17.52 -11.83
CA VAL A 543 3.09 17.89 -11.09
C VAL A 543 4.27 16.94 -11.38
N ALA A 544 4.03 15.67 -11.65
CA ALA A 544 5.05 14.72 -12.08
C ALA A 544 5.56 15.03 -13.50
N GLY A 545 4.68 15.51 -14.37
CA GLY A 545 5.04 15.84 -15.77
C GLY A 545 5.46 14.61 -16.56
N SER A 546 6.66 14.65 -17.15
CA SER A 546 7.25 13.54 -17.91
C SER A 546 7.99 12.53 -17.03
N ASP A 547 8.16 12.77 -15.73
CA ASP A 547 8.91 11.84 -14.86
C ASP A 547 8.21 10.49 -14.70
N CYS A 548 6.88 10.47 -14.67
CA CYS A 548 6.07 9.27 -14.53
C CYS A 548 5.29 9.00 -15.81
N PHE A 549 5.31 7.76 -16.27
CA PHE A 549 4.56 7.32 -17.45
C PHE A 549 3.90 5.97 -17.20
N ARG A 550 2.68 5.79 -17.74
CA ARG A 550 1.91 4.54 -17.65
C ARG A 550 1.67 3.97 -19.03
N ILE A 551 2.02 2.71 -19.22
CA ILE A 551 1.67 1.92 -20.40
C ILE A 551 0.52 1.01 -19.98
N GLU A 552 -0.72 1.40 -20.33
CA GLU A 552 -1.93 0.67 -19.97
C GLU A 552 -2.46 -0.11 -21.20
N ASN A 553 -3.24 -1.17 -20.96
CA ASN A 553 -3.79 -2.02 -22.01
C ASN A 553 -4.77 -1.26 -22.90
N GLN A 554 -4.63 -1.40 -24.22
CA GLN A 554 -5.63 -0.99 -25.22
C GLN A 554 -6.05 -2.21 -26.03
N TRP A 555 -7.36 -2.52 -25.99
CA TRP A 555 -7.94 -3.54 -26.84
C TRP A 555 -8.33 -2.93 -28.20
N LYS A 556 -7.78 -3.45 -29.30
CA LYS A 556 -8.21 -3.12 -30.65
C LYS A 556 -8.81 -4.34 -31.34
N ARG A 557 -9.92 -4.12 -32.05
CA ARG A 557 -10.54 -5.15 -32.88
C ARG A 557 -9.87 -5.16 -34.27
N SER A 558 -9.30 -6.29 -34.65
CA SER A 558 -8.76 -6.55 -35.97
C SER A 558 -9.59 -7.68 -36.62
N GLY A 559 -10.58 -7.33 -37.45
CA GLY A 559 -11.54 -8.27 -37.99
C GLY A 559 -12.46 -8.85 -36.90
N ASP A 560 -12.57 -10.18 -36.85
CA ASP A 560 -13.35 -10.91 -35.84
C ASP A 560 -12.56 -11.21 -34.56
N ASN A 561 -11.25 -10.87 -34.50
CA ASN A 561 -10.40 -11.09 -33.33
C ASN A 561 -10.10 -9.77 -32.61
N TRP A 562 -10.16 -9.83 -31.26
CA TRP A 562 -9.64 -8.79 -30.39
C TRP A 562 -8.16 -9.01 -30.16
N THR A 563 -7.35 -8.04 -30.57
CA THR A 563 -5.92 -8.03 -30.26
C THR A 563 -5.64 -6.96 -29.24
N MET A 564 -4.82 -7.31 -28.24
CA MET A 564 -4.32 -6.36 -27.28
C MET A 564 -3.13 -5.64 -27.91
N GLU A 565 -3.26 -4.35 -28.20
CA GLU A 565 -2.17 -3.51 -28.67
C GLU A 565 -1.71 -2.62 -27.50
N GLY A 566 -0.39 -2.53 -27.33
CA GLY A 566 0.21 -1.58 -26.39
C GLY A 566 -0.08 -0.14 -26.79
N CYS A 567 0.13 0.79 -25.88
CA CYS A 567 -0.06 2.22 -26.08
C CYS A 567 0.66 2.69 -27.36
N GLU A 568 -0.04 3.35 -28.28
CA GLU A 568 0.54 3.98 -29.48
C GLU A 568 1.36 5.23 -29.11
N ASP A 569 1.16 5.78 -27.90
CA ASP A 569 1.82 6.98 -27.46
C ASP A 569 3.36 6.78 -27.40
N GLU A 570 4.09 7.77 -27.89
CA GLU A 570 5.54 7.80 -27.73
C GLU A 570 5.88 8.04 -26.27
N VAL A 571 6.72 7.15 -25.69
CA VAL A 571 7.22 7.33 -24.32
C VAL A 571 8.22 8.48 -24.32
N PRO A 572 8.05 9.52 -23.50
CA PRO A 572 8.99 10.63 -23.42
C PRO A 572 10.40 10.13 -23.03
N PRO A 573 11.49 10.62 -23.67
CA PRO A 573 12.84 10.10 -23.45
C PRO A 573 13.41 10.43 -22.05
N ASP A 574 12.84 11.40 -21.36
CA ASP A 574 13.24 11.88 -20.04
C ASP A 574 12.49 11.22 -18.87
N VAL A 575 11.65 10.21 -19.16
CA VAL A 575 10.90 9.45 -18.16
C VAL A 575 11.83 8.76 -17.17
N ARG A 576 11.45 8.83 -15.87
CA ARG A 576 12.17 8.22 -14.74
C ARG A 576 11.45 7.02 -14.14
N HIS A 577 10.13 7.01 -14.18
CA HIS A 577 9.30 6.02 -13.52
C HIS A 577 8.24 5.51 -14.51
N VAL A 578 8.26 4.22 -14.80
CA VAL A 578 7.31 3.58 -15.75
C VAL A 578 6.54 2.46 -15.07
N PHE A 579 5.23 2.50 -15.23
CA PHE A 579 4.32 1.40 -14.91
C PHE A 579 3.82 0.78 -16.19
N VAL A 580 3.91 -0.54 -16.31
CA VAL A 580 3.50 -1.31 -17.48
C VAL A 580 2.42 -2.30 -17.05
N GLN A 581 1.21 -2.10 -17.53
CA GLN A 581 0.11 -3.03 -17.27
C GLN A 581 0.09 -4.18 -18.28
N THR A 582 0.65 -3.95 -19.46
CA THR A 582 0.72 -4.98 -20.50
C THR A 582 2.14 -5.16 -21.01
N TYR A 583 2.50 -6.40 -21.26
CA TYR A 583 3.84 -6.77 -21.70
C TYR A 583 3.81 -7.55 -23.04
N GLY A 584 2.72 -7.61 -23.77
CA GLY A 584 2.49 -8.52 -24.90
C GLY A 584 3.28 -8.22 -26.20
N SER A 585 4.00 -7.11 -26.31
CA SER A 585 4.70 -6.80 -27.55
C SER A 585 6.21 -6.55 -27.33
N GLU A 586 7.03 -7.13 -28.21
CA GLU A 586 8.47 -6.80 -28.31
C GLU A 586 8.70 -5.29 -28.49
N LEU A 587 7.74 -4.59 -29.12
CA LEU A 587 7.75 -3.13 -29.28
C LEU A 587 7.74 -2.37 -27.94
N ILE A 588 7.01 -2.84 -26.92
CA ILE A 588 7.00 -2.17 -25.59
C ILE A 588 8.35 -2.30 -24.94
N ILE A 589 8.96 -3.48 -25.02
CA ILE A 589 10.31 -3.73 -24.47
C ILE A 589 11.34 -2.87 -25.19
N GLU A 590 11.24 -2.77 -26.51
CA GLU A 590 12.13 -1.90 -27.30
C GLU A 590 11.98 -0.42 -26.93
N LYS A 591 10.74 0.06 -26.67
CA LYS A 591 10.49 1.42 -26.20
C LYS A 591 11.10 1.64 -24.81
N ILE A 592 10.94 0.70 -23.88
CA ILE A 592 11.50 0.78 -22.52
C ILE A 592 13.03 0.74 -22.53
N CYS A 593 13.63 -0.11 -23.36
CA CYS A 593 15.09 -0.21 -23.49
C CYS A 593 15.77 1.06 -24.05
N LYS A 594 15.01 2.02 -24.56
CA LYS A 594 15.53 3.33 -25.00
C LYS A 594 15.57 4.38 -23.88
N LEU A 595 15.07 4.04 -22.68
CA LEU A 595 14.96 4.97 -21.54
C LEU A 595 16.20 4.87 -20.63
N ASP A 596 17.32 5.37 -21.04
CA ASP A 596 18.61 5.26 -20.31
C ASP A 596 18.59 5.86 -18.89
N ASN A 597 17.61 6.71 -18.60
CA ASN A 597 17.47 7.42 -17.32
C ASN A 597 16.39 6.81 -16.40
N LEU A 598 15.89 5.62 -16.70
CA LEU A 598 14.80 5.00 -15.93
C LEU A 598 15.29 4.54 -14.55
N ARG A 599 14.57 4.94 -13.51
CA ARG A 599 14.81 4.59 -12.09
C ARG A 599 13.80 3.59 -11.53
N THR A 600 12.53 3.69 -11.91
CA THR A 600 11.49 2.73 -11.52
C THR A 600 10.90 2.04 -12.74
N LEU A 601 10.87 0.72 -12.70
CA LEU A 601 10.12 -0.11 -13.64
C LEU A 601 9.20 -1.07 -12.86
N ILE A 602 7.89 -0.89 -13.03
CA ILE A 602 6.87 -1.77 -12.47
C ILE A 602 6.14 -2.43 -13.64
N ILE A 603 6.26 -3.74 -13.76
CA ILE A 603 5.51 -4.56 -14.72
C ILE A 603 4.46 -5.34 -13.94
N ASP A 604 3.20 -4.94 -14.05
CA ASP A 604 2.07 -5.56 -13.32
C ASP A 604 1.04 -6.09 -14.33
N SER A 605 1.27 -7.30 -14.79
CA SER A 605 0.42 -7.95 -15.76
C SER A 605 -0.57 -8.92 -15.11
N ALA A 606 -1.83 -8.52 -15.04
CA ALA A 606 -2.92 -9.34 -14.50
C ALA A 606 -3.43 -10.44 -15.44
N GLU A 607 -3.01 -10.46 -16.72
CA GLU A 607 -3.64 -11.27 -17.76
C GLU A 607 -2.68 -12.26 -18.44
N TRP A 608 -1.54 -12.56 -17.83
CA TRP A 608 -0.47 -13.27 -18.51
C TRP A 608 -0.49 -14.77 -18.32
N LYS A 609 -0.59 -15.45 -19.45
CA LYS A 609 -0.43 -16.91 -19.57
C LYS A 609 1.00 -17.33 -19.92
N LYS A 610 1.94 -16.38 -20.05
CA LYS A 610 3.34 -16.70 -20.39
C LYS A 610 4.31 -16.02 -19.43
N PRO A 611 5.36 -16.71 -18.95
CA PRO A 611 6.42 -16.12 -18.14
C PRO A 611 7.19 -15.06 -18.92
N VAL A 612 7.80 -14.11 -18.20
CA VAL A 612 8.73 -13.16 -18.79
C VAL A 612 9.97 -13.90 -19.28
N GLU A 613 10.27 -13.83 -20.58
CA GLU A 613 11.39 -14.53 -21.16
C GLU A 613 12.74 -13.98 -20.62
N GLU A 614 13.69 -14.86 -20.29
CA GLU A 614 15.03 -14.50 -19.84
C GLU A 614 15.76 -13.54 -20.81
N LYS A 615 15.52 -13.71 -22.13
CA LYS A 615 16.06 -12.83 -23.19
C LYS A 615 15.65 -11.37 -22.99
N VAL A 616 14.42 -11.16 -22.57
CA VAL A 616 13.86 -9.82 -22.29
C VAL A 616 14.53 -9.21 -21.07
N LEU A 617 14.67 -9.98 -20.00
CA LEU A 617 15.39 -9.51 -18.80
C LEU A 617 16.85 -9.17 -19.11
N LYS A 618 17.54 -9.97 -19.93
CA LYS A 618 18.90 -9.66 -20.42
C LYS A 618 18.97 -8.31 -21.12
N SER A 619 18.00 -8.03 -21.99
CA SER A 619 17.94 -6.77 -22.73
C SER A 619 17.68 -5.57 -21.81
N LEU A 620 16.75 -5.71 -20.87
CA LEU A 620 16.43 -4.69 -19.88
C LEU A 620 17.63 -4.38 -18.98
N PHE A 621 18.26 -5.40 -18.41
CA PHE A 621 19.39 -5.22 -17.48
C PHE A 621 20.65 -4.66 -18.15
N ALA A 622 20.87 -4.95 -19.43
CA ALA A 622 21.98 -4.39 -20.18
C ALA A 622 21.82 -2.87 -20.42
N LYS A 623 20.59 -2.37 -20.53
CA LYS A 623 20.26 -0.98 -20.88
C LYS A 623 19.93 -0.12 -19.67
N LEU A 624 19.11 -0.62 -18.74
CA LEU A 624 18.52 0.18 -17.68
C LEU A 624 19.39 0.20 -16.41
N ARG A 625 20.64 0.64 -16.51
CA ARG A 625 21.63 0.56 -15.42
C ARG A 625 21.34 1.46 -14.22
N LYS A 626 20.47 2.48 -14.37
CA LYS A 626 20.09 3.43 -13.32
C LYS A 626 18.86 3.02 -12.52
N LEU A 627 18.35 1.79 -12.73
CA LEU A 627 17.19 1.29 -12.01
C LEU A 627 17.47 1.24 -10.51
N ARG A 628 16.57 1.86 -9.74
CA ARG A 628 16.47 1.78 -8.27
C ARG A 628 15.36 0.82 -7.82
N VAL A 629 14.27 0.76 -8.58
CA VAL A 629 13.12 -0.10 -8.30
C VAL A 629 12.78 -0.95 -9.51
N LEU A 630 12.71 -2.26 -9.30
CA LEU A 630 12.25 -3.23 -10.29
C LEU A 630 11.22 -4.16 -9.65
N ILE A 631 9.99 -4.10 -10.15
CA ILE A 631 8.89 -4.98 -9.73
C ILE A 631 8.33 -5.69 -10.95
N ILE A 632 8.29 -7.00 -10.92
CA ILE A 632 7.72 -7.83 -11.97
C ILE A 632 6.69 -8.77 -11.35
N ALA A 633 5.40 -8.54 -11.65
CA ALA A 633 4.30 -9.41 -11.29
C ALA A 633 3.88 -10.24 -12.51
N SER A 634 3.88 -11.58 -12.38
CA SER A 634 3.52 -12.53 -13.43
C SER A 634 2.67 -13.66 -12.85
N ASP A 635 1.69 -14.15 -13.62
CA ASP A 635 0.73 -15.15 -13.12
C ASP A 635 1.18 -16.61 -13.29
N GLN A 636 2.20 -16.92 -14.09
CA GLN A 636 2.61 -18.31 -14.33
C GLN A 636 4.09 -18.48 -14.74
N GLY A 637 4.68 -19.59 -14.34
CA GLY A 637 5.81 -20.24 -14.98
C GLY A 637 7.14 -20.12 -14.25
N MET A 638 8.14 -20.81 -14.80
CA MET A 638 9.54 -20.74 -14.35
C MET A 638 10.17 -19.45 -14.87
N LEU A 639 10.68 -18.63 -13.97
CA LEU A 639 11.46 -17.43 -14.29
C LEU A 639 12.91 -17.64 -13.87
N SER A 640 13.82 -17.53 -14.83
CA SER A 640 15.27 -17.49 -14.57
C SER A 640 15.77 -16.06 -14.70
N VAL A 641 16.34 -15.54 -13.64
CA VAL A 641 16.92 -14.19 -13.63
C VAL A 641 18.35 -14.27 -14.15
N PRO A 642 18.72 -13.54 -15.23
CA PRO A 642 20.04 -13.64 -15.80
C PRO A 642 21.13 -12.98 -14.94
N GLU A 643 22.37 -13.46 -15.04
CA GLU A 643 23.56 -12.93 -14.37
C GLU A 643 23.78 -11.43 -14.57
N SER A 644 23.26 -10.87 -15.66
CA SER A 644 23.36 -9.43 -15.94
C SER A 644 22.64 -8.55 -14.93
N ILE A 645 21.80 -9.11 -14.02
CA ILE A 645 21.19 -8.35 -12.91
C ILE A 645 22.26 -7.68 -12.03
N GLY A 646 23.41 -8.32 -11.84
CA GLY A 646 24.53 -7.77 -11.07
C GLY A 646 25.12 -6.46 -11.65
N GLN A 647 24.70 -6.03 -12.85
CA GLN A 647 25.09 -4.76 -13.45
C GLN A 647 24.20 -3.59 -12.99
N LEU A 648 23.04 -3.87 -12.37
CA LEU A 648 22.08 -2.86 -11.88
C LEU A 648 22.55 -2.30 -10.52
N ARG A 649 23.70 -1.63 -10.48
CA ARG A 649 24.37 -1.19 -9.25
C ARG A 649 23.51 -0.28 -8.36
N HIS A 650 22.58 0.49 -8.95
CA HIS A 650 21.70 1.40 -8.24
C HIS A 650 20.46 0.72 -7.65
N LEU A 651 20.25 -0.59 -7.92
CA LEU A 651 19.01 -1.29 -7.53
C LEU A 651 18.91 -1.41 -6.01
N ARG A 652 17.76 -0.95 -5.50
CA ARG A 652 17.43 -0.91 -4.07
C ARG A 652 16.19 -1.73 -3.71
N TYR A 653 15.26 -1.86 -4.64
CA TYR A 653 14.03 -2.64 -4.49
C TYR A 653 13.92 -3.63 -5.64
N LEU A 654 13.90 -4.92 -5.32
CA LEU A 654 13.66 -5.99 -6.28
C LEU A 654 12.49 -6.84 -5.81
N ALA A 655 11.46 -6.95 -6.65
CA ALA A 655 10.33 -7.84 -6.39
C ALA A 655 9.97 -8.67 -7.62
N PHE A 656 9.74 -9.95 -7.37
CA PHE A 656 9.08 -10.87 -8.29
C PHE A 656 7.87 -11.46 -7.59
N MET A 657 6.67 -11.25 -8.13
CA MET A 657 5.42 -11.63 -7.48
C MET A 657 4.58 -12.53 -8.38
N THR A 658 3.87 -13.49 -7.79
CA THR A 658 2.81 -14.24 -8.45
C THR A 658 1.48 -13.97 -7.75
N ARG A 659 0.38 -13.80 -8.51
CA ARG A 659 -0.95 -13.49 -7.93
C ARG A 659 -1.70 -14.73 -7.45
N TYR A 660 -1.48 -15.86 -8.08
CA TYR A 660 -2.13 -17.11 -7.75
C TYR A 660 -1.04 -18.13 -7.38
N GLY A 661 -1.12 -18.70 -6.18
CA GLY A 661 -0.19 -19.70 -5.64
C GLY A 661 -0.17 -21.01 -6.45
N SER A 662 0.24 -20.93 -7.69
CA SER A 662 0.51 -22.03 -8.59
C SER A 662 2.01 -22.34 -8.59
N ASP A 663 2.42 -23.50 -9.05
CA ASP A 663 3.77 -24.03 -9.17
C ASP A 663 4.76 -23.07 -9.89
N SER A 664 5.02 -21.92 -9.25
CA SER A 664 5.94 -20.89 -9.76
C SER A 664 7.32 -21.11 -9.19
N ARG A 665 8.30 -21.25 -10.08
CA ARG A 665 9.71 -21.39 -9.74
C ARG A 665 10.48 -20.16 -10.19
N LEU A 666 11.30 -19.60 -9.29
CA LEU A 666 12.21 -18.49 -9.55
C LEU A 666 13.64 -18.92 -9.28
N VAL A 667 14.52 -18.74 -10.27
CA VAL A 667 15.97 -19.00 -10.11
C VAL A 667 16.70 -17.66 -10.11
N LEU A 668 17.45 -17.40 -9.04
CA LEU A 668 18.22 -16.18 -8.84
C LEU A 668 19.73 -16.47 -8.96
N PRO A 669 20.48 -15.67 -9.76
CA PRO A 669 21.90 -15.87 -9.95
C PRO A 669 22.71 -15.35 -8.77
N GLY A 670 23.92 -15.93 -8.55
CA GLY A 670 24.84 -15.49 -7.51
C GLY A 670 25.30 -14.03 -7.64
N THR A 671 25.22 -13.42 -8.83
CA THR A 671 25.56 -12.00 -9.05
C THR A 671 24.61 -11.02 -8.36
N LEU A 672 23.45 -11.48 -7.86
CA LEU A 672 22.55 -10.68 -7.01
C LEU A 672 23.27 -10.11 -5.78
N THR A 673 24.22 -10.86 -5.21
CA THR A 673 25.01 -10.46 -4.02
C THR A 673 25.91 -9.25 -4.25
N LYS A 674 26.08 -8.81 -5.49
CA LYS A 674 26.82 -7.58 -5.87
C LYS A 674 25.98 -6.31 -5.82
N LEU A 675 24.70 -6.40 -5.54
CA LEU A 675 23.81 -5.25 -5.48
C LEU A 675 23.86 -4.58 -4.11
N TYR A 676 24.97 -3.92 -3.77
CA TYR A 676 25.25 -3.41 -2.41
C TYR A 676 24.30 -2.31 -1.92
N HIS A 677 23.56 -1.65 -2.82
CA HIS A 677 22.48 -0.72 -2.47
C HIS A 677 21.14 -1.38 -2.15
N MET A 678 21.01 -2.70 -2.30
CA MET A 678 19.77 -3.42 -2.11
C MET A 678 19.20 -3.19 -0.72
N GLN A 679 17.93 -2.79 -0.66
CA GLN A 679 17.17 -2.53 0.57
C GLN A 679 15.99 -3.48 0.76
N VAL A 680 15.33 -3.88 -0.34
CA VAL A 680 14.13 -4.72 -0.31
C VAL A 680 14.27 -5.86 -1.31
N LEU A 681 14.12 -7.08 -0.82
CA LEU A 681 13.90 -8.30 -1.59
C LEU A 681 12.52 -8.84 -1.27
N ASP A 682 11.63 -8.88 -2.28
CA ASP A 682 10.24 -9.31 -2.12
C ASP A 682 9.89 -10.37 -3.19
N PHE A 683 9.66 -11.60 -2.76
CA PHE A 683 9.34 -12.73 -3.63
C PHE A 683 7.96 -13.32 -3.31
N GLY A 684 7.00 -12.44 -3.00
CA GLY A 684 5.65 -12.80 -2.55
C GLY A 684 4.96 -13.86 -3.39
N ASN A 685 4.43 -14.90 -2.74
CA ASN A 685 3.67 -16.03 -3.30
C ASN A 685 4.43 -16.92 -4.30
N ILE A 686 5.77 -16.87 -4.35
CA ILE A 686 6.57 -17.83 -5.13
C ILE A 686 6.74 -19.10 -4.31
N SER A 687 6.34 -20.24 -4.87
CA SER A 687 6.37 -21.53 -4.19
C SER A 687 7.75 -22.20 -4.15
N ASP A 688 8.55 -21.99 -5.18
CA ASP A 688 9.89 -22.57 -5.33
C ASP A 688 10.91 -21.49 -5.73
N LEU A 689 11.68 -21.01 -4.75
CA LEU A 689 12.75 -20.05 -4.93
C LEU A 689 14.11 -20.75 -4.80
N VAL A 690 14.95 -20.62 -5.81
CA VAL A 690 16.28 -21.27 -5.88
C VAL A 690 17.33 -20.20 -6.09
N PHE A 691 18.38 -20.21 -5.28
CA PHE A 691 19.59 -19.41 -5.48
C PHE A 691 20.70 -20.29 -6.08
N ASP A 692 21.32 -19.84 -7.15
CA ASP A 692 22.51 -20.54 -7.71
C ASP A 692 23.70 -20.50 -6.75
N SER A 693 23.82 -19.43 -5.95
CA SER A 693 24.79 -19.29 -4.88
C SER A 693 24.30 -18.21 -3.91
N CYS A 694 24.17 -18.55 -2.64
CA CYS A 694 23.76 -17.64 -1.56
C CYS A 694 24.85 -17.38 -0.51
N GLU A 695 26.06 -17.94 -0.74
CA GLU A 695 27.18 -17.84 0.24
C GLU A 695 27.54 -16.39 0.61
N ASP A 696 27.31 -15.44 -0.30
CA ASP A 696 27.68 -14.03 -0.15
C ASP A 696 26.49 -13.08 0.12
N MET A 697 25.31 -13.58 0.44
CA MET A 697 24.12 -12.73 0.68
C MET A 697 24.32 -11.71 1.82
N PHE A 698 25.21 -12.00 2.77
CA PHE A 698 25.60 -11.07 3.83
C PHE A 698 26.34 -9.81 3.31
N SER A 699 26.76 -9.77 2.03
CA SER A 699 27.33 -8.60 1.37
C SER A 699 26.29 -7.50 1.10
N LEU A 700 25.01 -7.83 1.16
CA LEU A 700 23.92 -6.87 0.99
C LEU A 700 23.68 -6.05 2.27
N ILE A 701 24.71 -5.35 2.75
CA ILE A 701 24.73 -4.70 4.08
C ILE A 701 23.66 -3.61 4.27
N ASN A 702 23.07 -3.11 3.18
CA ASN A 702 21.96 -2.14 3.20
C ASN A 702 20.57 -2.81 3.22
N LEU A 703 20.51 -4.15 3.25
CA LEU A 703 19.25 -4.88 3.19
C LEU A 703 18.41 -4.65 4.45
N ARG A 704 17.15 -4.25 4.26
CA ARG A 704 16.21 -3.86 5.31
C ARG A 704 14.99 -4.76 5.36
N HIS A 705 14.56 -5.27 4.22
CA HIS A 705 13.37 -6.10 4.12
C HIS A 705 13.63 -7.35 3.29
N ILE A 706 13.37 -8.50 3.89
CA ILE A 706 13.37 -9.80 3.25
C ILE A 706 11.96 -10.38 3.43
N ILE A 707 11.23 -10.54 2.30
CA ILE A 707 9.82 -10.95 2.32
C ILE A 707 9.69 -12.24 1.53
N GLN A 708 9.18 -13.30 2.17
CA GLN A 708 8.89 -14.61 1.59
C GLN A 708 10.10 -15.27 0.86
N VAL A 709 11.30 -15.13 1.41
CA VAL A 709 12.48 -15.84 0.95
C VAL A 709 12.59 -17.16 1.72
N PRO A 710 12.76 -18.32 1.06
CA PRO A 710 13.05 -19.57 1.75
C PRO A 710 14.40 -19.47 2.45
N PHE A 711 14.39 -19.58 3.79
CA PHE A 711 15.57 -19.31 4.64
C PHE A 711 16.61 -20.42 4.61
N GLN A 712 16.33 -21.53 3.96
CA GLN A 712 17.26 -22.66 3.89
C GLN A 712 18.61 -22.32 3.27
N GLU A 713 18.75 -21.15 2.69
CA GLU A 713 19.91 -20.79 1.88
C GLU A 713 20.71 -19.58 2.40
N ILE A 714 20.19 -18.77 3.36
CA ILE A 714 20.92 -17.57 3.82
C ILE A 714 21.74 -17.88 5.08
N GLN A 715 23.05 -17.90 4.94
CA GLN A 715 24.01 -18.03 6.06
C GLN A 715 24.48 -16.65 6.54
N SER A 716 24.89 -16.57 7.82
CA SER A 716 25.51 -15.37 8.42
C SER A 716 24.66 -14.09 8.32
N ILE A 717 23.32 -14.21 8.45
CA ILE A 717 22.36 -13.10 8.37
C ILE A 717 22.61 -12.01 9.43
N GLY A 718 23.25 -12.34 10.55
CA GLY A 718 23.60 -11.42 11.65
C GLY A 718 24.43 -10.21 11.23
N ARG A 719 25.02 -10.23 10.05
CA ARG A 719 25.74 -9.08 9.48
C ARG A 719 24.83 -8.00 8.87
N LEU A 720 23.57 -8.34 8.60
CA LEU A 720 22.61 -7.43 8.02
C LEU A 720 21.93 -6.59 9.12
N THR A 721 22.72 -5.81 9.85
CA THR A 721 22.28 -5.09 11.06
C THR A 721 21.17 -4.06 10.83
N LEU A 722 20.94 -3.64 9.56
CA LEU A 722 19.85 -2.75 9.16
C LEU A 722 18.54 -3.48 8.90
N LEU A 723 18.50 -4.81 9.07
CA LEU A 723 17.34 -5.62 8.74
C LEU A 723 16.16 -5.31 9.67
N ARG A 724 15.02 -4.94 9.06
CA ARG A 724 13.75 -4.61 9.76
C ARG A 724 12.70 -5.70 9.61
N THR A 725 12.66 -6.38 8.48
CA THR A 725 11.70 -7.46 8.25
C THR A 725 12.44 -8.74 7.90
N LEU A 726 12.23 -9.74 8.74
CA LEU A 726 12.68 -11.11 8.58
C LEU A 726 11.53 -12.00 9.04
N GLU A 727 10.73 -12.52 8.10
CA GLU A 727 9.51 -13.25 8.46
C GLU A 727 9.80 -14.59 9.12
N THR A 728 10.88 -15.28 8.69
CA THR A 728 11.24 -16.59 9.19
C THR A 728 12.76 -16.70 9.35
N PHE A 729 13.21 -17.34 10.41
CA PHE A 729 14.60 -17.73 10.64
C PHE A 729 14.63 -19.21 11.06
N GLU A 730 15.45 -20.02 10.41
CA GLU A 730 15.59 -21.43 10.73
C GLU A 730 16.95 -21.72 11.39
N VAL A 731 16.91 -22.20 12.63
CA VAL A 731 18.11 -22.62 13.37
C VAL A 731 18.57 -23.97 12.85
N ARG A 732 19.85 -24.05 12.45
CA ARG A 732 20.49 -25.28 12.00
C ARG A 732 21.86 -25.44 12.65
N LYS A 733 22.40 -26.65 12.64
CA LYS A 733 23.73 -26.98 13.20
C LYS A 733 24.89 -26.53 12.30
N GLU A 734 24.60 -25.99 11.15
CA GLU A 734 25.54 -25.47 10.18
C GLU A 734 26.08 -24.11 10.63
N GLN A 735 27.38 -23.87 10.35
CA GLN A 735 28.01 -22.61 10.70
C GLN A 735 27.34 -21.44 9.98
N GLY A 736 26.96 -20.40 10.74
CA GLY A 736 26.25 -19.23 10.22
C GLY A 736 24.71 -19.35 10.25
N CYS A 737 24.17 -20.47 10.78
CA CYS A 737 22.73 -20.68 10.97
C CYS A 737 22.35 -20.83 12.43
N GLU A 738 23.26 -20.50 13.35
CA GLU A 738 23.05 -20.57 14.79
C GLU A 738 22.16 -19.41 15.27
N LEU A 739 21.47 -19.59 16.36
CA LEU A 739 20.52 -18.61 16.93
C LEU A 739 21.17 -17.25 17.24
N LYS A 740 22.47 -17.23 17.55
CA LYS A 740 23.26 -16.01 17.77
C LYS A 740 23.27 -15.05 16.54
N GLN A 741 22.94 -15.52 15.33
CA GLN A 741 22.82 -14.64 14.17
C GLN A 741 21.74 -13.58 14.34
N LEU A 742 20.81 -13.77 15.26
CA LEU A 742 19.79 -12.76 15.59
C LEU A 742 20.30 -11.67 16.53
N SER A 743 21.46 -11.83 17.22
CA SER A 743 21.93 -10.98 18.31
C SER A 743 21.88 -9.48 17.97
N ASP A 744 22.46 -9.10 16.86
CA ASP A 744 22.65 -7.69 16.46
C ASP A 744 21.53 -7.12 15.60
N LEU A 745 20.50 -7.93 15.26
CA LEU A 745 19.36 -7.51 14.45
C LEU A 745 18.30 -6.77 15.29
N ASN A 746 18.70 -5.68 15.96
CA ASN A 746 17.84 -4.96 16.91
C ASN A 746 16.80 -4.04 16.23
N GLN A 747 16.87 -3.85 14.92
CA GLN A 747 15.88 -3.11 14.14
C GLN A 747 14.70 -3.99 13.65
N LEU A 748 14.71 -5.29 13.95
CA LEU A 748 13.62 -6.19 13.56
C LEU A 748 12.28 -5.71 14.12
N CYS A 749 11.28 -5.67 13.23
CA CYS A 749 9.92 -5.24 13.54
C CYS A 749 8.86 -6.15 12.89
N GLY A 750 7.63 -6.09 13.41
CA GLY A 750 6.51 -6.86 12.90
C GLY A 750 6.52 -8.31 13.35
N LYS A 751 6.58 -9.26 12.42
CA LYS A 751 6.52 -10.70 12.68
C LYS A 751 7.90 -11.36 12.53
N LEU A 752 8.22 -12.28 13.46
CA LEU A 752 9.36 -13.19 13.37
C LEU A 752 8.91 -14.62 13.72
N THR A 753 9.20 -15.58 12.84
CA THR A 753 9.02 -17.00 13.07
C THR A 753 10.40 -17.67 13.21
N ILE A 754 10.66 -18.34 14.30
CA ILE A 754 11.91 -19.08 14.53
C ILE A 754 11.61 -20.57 14.43
N LEU A 755 12.17 -21.22 13.42
CA LEU A 755 12.05 -22.65 13.17
C LEU A 755 13.31 -23.39 13.69
N GLY A 756 13.19 -24.70 13.89
CA GLY A 756 14.36 -25.53 14.17
C GLY A 756 14.91 -25.42 15.58
N LEU A 757 14.13 -24.97 16.56
CA LEU A 757 14.55 -24.76 17.96
C LEU A 757 15.02 -26.02 18.67
N GLN A 758 14.72 -27.23 18.15
CA GLN A 758 15.31 -28.50 18.63
C GLN A 758 16.82 -28.60 18.38
N ASN A 759 17.40 -27.75 17.54
CA ASN A 759 18.83 -27.68 17.25
C ASN A 759 19.61 -26.82 18.25
N VAL A 760 18.93 -26.09 19.14
CA VAL A 760 19.54 -25.26 20.21
C VAL A 760 19.85 -26.16 21.41
N GLU A 761 21.09 -26.10 21.92
CA GLU A 761 21.59 -27.08 22.92
C GLU A 761 21.60 -26.56 24.36
N SER A 762 21.41 -25.23 24.59
CA SER A 762 21.47 -24.66 25.92
C SER A 762 20.68 -23.34 26.06
N GLN A 763 20.38 -22.99 27.32
CA GLN A 763 19.84 -21.66 27.69
C GLN A 763 20.77 -20.53 27.25
N GLN A 764 22.09 -20.72 27.38
CA GLN A 764 23.06 -19.68 27.03
C GLN A 764 23.02 -19.35 25.54
N GLU A 765 22.93 -20.37 24.69
CA GLU A 765 22.79 -20.20 23.25
C GLU A 765 21.46 -19.51 22.90
N ALA A 766 20.38 -19.85 23.61
CA ALA A 766 19.08 -19.16 23.43
C ALA A 766 19.12 -17.69 23.82
N LEU A 767 19.83 -17.33 24.89
CA LEU A 767 20.05 -15.94 25.33
C LEU A 767 20.84 -15.12 24.29
N GLU A 768 21.72 -15.74 23.51
CA GLU A 768 22.50 -15.06 22.48
C GLU A 768 21.61 -14.47 21.36
N ALA A 769 20.37 -14.95 21.19
CA ALA A 769 19.40 -14.35 20.25
C ALA A 769 19.00 -12.92 20.61
N ASN A 770 19.14 -12.55 21.88
CA ASN A 770 18.81 -11.22 22.42
C ASN A 770 17.39 -10.73 22.01
N LEU A 771 16.37 -11.62 22.13
CA LEU A 771 15.00 -11.30 21.69
C LEU A 771 14.37 -10.17 22.51
N ALA A 772 14.74 -10.05 23.79
CA ALA A 772 14.20 -9.04 24.69
C ALA A 772 14.46 -7.59 24.23
N ASP A 773 15.56 -7.35 23.50
CA ASP A 773 15.94 -6.03 23.00
C ASP A 773 15.28 -5.65 21.67
N LYS A 774 14.61 -6.58 20.98
CA LYS A 774 13.95 -6.35 19.68
C LYS A 774 12.56 -5.72 19.85
N GLN A 775 12.53 -4.49 20.35
CA GLN A 775 11.31 -3.78 20.74
C GLN A 775 10.33 -3.49 19.57
N GLY A 776 10.78 -3.64 18.32
CA GLY A 776 9.94 -3.53 17.11
C GLY A 776 9.06 -4.74 16.85
N LEU A 777 9.37 -5.92 17.42
CA LEU A 777 8.58 -7.13 17.21
C LEU A 777 7.19 -7.01 17.84
N ARG A 778 6.17 -7.45 17.08
CA ARG A 778 4.78 -7.52 17.53
C ARG A 778 4.25 -8.95 17.56
N THR A 779 4.76 -9.82 16.68
CA THR A 779 4.37 -11.23 16.58
C THR A 779 5.61 -12.10 16.61
N LEU A 780 5.63 -13.10 17.48
CA LEU A 780 6.69 -14.08 17.59
C LEU A 780 6.10 -15.50 17.53
N GLU A 781 6.66 -16.33 16.65
CA GLU A 781 6.31 -17.74 16.53
C GLU A 781 7.56 -18.58 16.78
N LEU A 782 7.46 -19.54 17.70
CA LEU A 782 8.54 -20.43 18.11
C LEU A 782 8.17 -21.88 17.75
N TRP A 783 9.01 -22.54 16.95
CA TRP A 783 8.73 -23.84 16.40
C TRP A 783 9.79 -24.87 16.77
N TRP A 784 9.35 -25.96 17.42
CA TRP A 784 10.10 -27.22 17.57
C TRP A 784 9.56 -28.26 16.58
N ASN A 785 10.38 -29.23 16.20
CA ASN A 785 9.86 -30.38 15.45
C ASN A 785 9.14 -31.32 16.41
N TYR A 786 8.02 -31.89 15.97
CA TYR A 786 7.29 -32.88 16.74
C TYR A 786 8.08 -34.21 16.74
N ASP A 787 8.49 -34.70 17.92
CA ASP A 787 9.12 -36.00 18.10
C ASP A 787 8.44 -36.71 19.27
N ASP A 788 7.66 -37.78 18.97
CA ASP A 788 6.99 -38.62 19.96
C ASP A 788 7.95 -39.41 20.87
N ARG A 789 9.24 -39.44 20.55
CA ARG A 789 10.28 -40.25 21.21
C ARG A 789 11.32 -39.40 22.00
N ALA A 790 11.07 -38.12 22.19
CA ALA A 790 12.02 -37.25 22.87
C ALA A 790 12.37 -37.77 24.27
N GLU A 791 13.67 -37.92 24.54
CA GLU A 791 14.16 -38.36 25.83
C GLU A 791 14.02 -37.29 26.93
N LEU A 792 14.04 -37.69 28.21
CA LEU A 792 13.92 -36.75 29.35
C LEU A 792 14.99 -35.66 29.34
N LYS A 793 16.19 -35.96 28.81
CA LYS A 793 17.28 -34.99 28.64
C LYS A 793 16.91 -33.91 27.60
N GLU A 794 16.30 -34.29 26.49
CA GLU A 794 15.86 -33.33 25.45
C GLU A 794 14.76 -32.41 25.98
N LYS A 795 13.80 -32.92 26.74
CA LYS A 795 12.75 -32.12 27.38
C LYS A 795 13.32 -31.11 28.36
N LYS A 796 14.39 -31.43 29.09
CA LYS A 796 15.06 -30.48 29.96
C LYS A 796 15.75 -29.37 29.16
N VAL A 797 16.44 -29.72 28.06
CA VAL A 797 17.07 -28.75 27.17
C VAL A 797 16.01 -27.83 26.56
N GLN A 798 14.88 -28.32 26.07
CA GLN A 798 13.79 -27.46 25.57
C GLN A 798 13.29 -26.49 26.63
N THR A 799 13.18 -26.91 27.88
CA THR A 799 12.81 -26.02 29.00
C THR A 799 13.83 -24.88 29.19
N GLU A 800 15.11 -25.20 29.19
CA GLU A 800 16.21 -24.25 29.30
C GLU A 800 16.25 -23.29 28.08
N VAL A 801 16.02 -23.80 26.89
CA VAL A 801 15.97 -23.01 25.65
C VAL A 801 14.80 -22.02 25.68
N LEU A 802 13.58 -22.46 26.01
CA LEU A 802 12.43 -21.54 26.08
C LEU A 802 12.60 -20.49 27.20
N GLU A 803 13.26 -20.83 28.30
CA GLU A 803 13.63 -19.87 29.36
C GLU A 803 14.54 -18.75 28.81
N GLY A 804 15.51 -19.08 27.94
CA GLY A 804 16.42 -18.12 27.31
C GLY A 804 15.77 -17.26 26.22
N LEU A 805 14.67 -17.72 25.61
CA LEU A 805 13.96 -17.01 24.53
C LEU A 805 12.92 -15.99 25.05
N CYS A 806 13.29 -15.19 26.06
CA CYS A 806 12.40 -14.18 26.62
C CYS A 806 12.00 -13.13 25.57
N PRO A 807 10.71 -12.97 25.24
CA PRO A 807 10.24 -12.02 24.22
C PRO A 807 10.33 -10.56 24.66
N PRO A 808 10.30 -9.59 23.74
CA PRO A 808 10.28 -8.16 24.06
C PRO A 808 8.98 -7.74 24.76
N LYS A 809 9.06 -6.66 25.55
CA LYS A 809 7.92 -6.16 26.37
C LYS A 809 6.70 -5.74 25.53
N LEU A 810 6.92 -5.28 24.29
CA LEU A 810 5.89 -4.75 23.41
C LEU A 810 5.29 -5.82 22.47
N LEU A 811 5.61 -7.11 22.68
CA LEU A 811 5.04 -8.20 21.87
C LEU A 811 3.52 -8.28 22.09
N GLU A 812 2.77 -8.39 21.00
CA GLU A 812 1.30 -8.45 20.99
C GLU A 812 0.77 -9.87 20.77
N SER A 813 1.50 -10.69 20.02
CA SER A 813 1.10 -12.07 19.70
C SER A 813 2.28 -13.04 19.87
N LEU A 814 2.05 -14.11 20.63
CA LEU A 814 3.00 -15.20 20.81
C LEU A 814 2.36 -16.53 20.42
N THR A 815 3.05 -17.27 19.55
CA THR A 815 2.64 -18.64 19.19
C THR A 815 3.78 -19.62 19.43
N ILE A 816 3.48 -20.74 20.07
CA ILE A 816 4.47 -21.79 20.37
C ILE A 816 3.97 -23.10 19.75
N TYR A 817 4.82 -23.73 18.94
CA TYR A 817 4.51 -25.01 18.25
C TYR A 817 5.39 -26.14 18.75
N CYS A 818 4.76 -27.26 19.05
CA CYS A 818 5.42 -28.55 19.34
C CYS A 818 6.44 -28.51 20.49
N TYR A 819 6.18 -27.68 21.51
CA TYR A 819 7.01 -27.61 22.69
C TYR A 819 6.77 -28.82 23.61
N ASP A 820 7.83 -29.58 23.94
CA ASP A 820 7.79 -30.77 24.77
C ASP A 820 8.69 -30.65 26.04
N GLY A 821 8.86 -29.43 26.54
CA GLY A 821 9.62 -29.18 27.79
C GLY A 821 8.89 -29.67 29.04
N LEU A 822 9.62 -29.70 30.16
CA LEU A 822 9.09 -30.17 31.46
C LEU A 822 8.14 -29.16 32.12
N SER A 823 8.37 -27.87 31.88
CA SER A 823 7.58 -26.76 32.44
C SER A 823 7.66 -25.55 31.51
N TYR A 824 6.74 -24.61 31.65
CA TYR A 824 6.83 -23.30 31.00
C TYR A 824 7.86 -22.40 31.70
N PRO A 825 8.46 -21.42 30.99
CA PRO A 825 9.52 -20.57 31.49
C PRO A 825 9.04 -19.59 32.58
N SER A 826 9.97 -19.10 33.38
CA SER A 826 9.70 -18.19 34.49
C SER A 826 9.02 -16.87 34.06
N TRP A 827 9.34 -16.39 32.86
CA TRP A 827 8.71 -15.20 32.29
C TRP A 827 7.24 -15.42 31.87
N MET A 828 6.77 -16.67 31.68
CA MET A 828 5.35 -17.04 31.49
C MET A 828 4.63 -17.35 32.82
N MET A 829 5.35 -17.45 33.95
CA MET A 829 4.79 -17.79 35.25
C MET A 829 4.59 -16.57 36.16
N GLY A 830 4.75 -15.35 35.63
CA GLY A 830 4.54 -14.11 36.39
C GLY A 830 5.58 -13.86 37.51
N LYS A 831 6.62 -14.69 37.61
CA LYS A 831 7.60 -14.66 38.71
C LYS A 831 8.74 -13.67 38.50
N HIS A 832 8.92 -13.15 37.28
CA HIS A 832 9.96 -12.20 36.91
C HIS A 832 9.40 -10.99 36.15
N ASN A 833 10.07 -9.83 36.29
CA ASN A 833 9.71 -8.60 35.53
C ASN A 833 10.02 -8.69 34.00
N GLY A 834 10.43 -9.85 33.50
CA GLY A 834 10.66 -10.13 32.08
C GLY A 834 9.41 -10.57 31.34
N GLY A 835 9.49 -10.59 30.01
CA GLY A 835 8.41 -11.04 29.12
C GLY A 835 7.45 -9.95 28.64
N PRO A 836 6.52 -10.30 27.73
CA PRO A 836 5.63 -9.35 27.06
C PRO A 836 4.52 -8.85 27.98
N LYS A 837 4.44 -7.52 28.16
CA LYS A 837 3.43 -6.87 29.02
C LYS A 837 2.11 -6.60 28.31
N TYR A 838 2.13 -6.51 26.97
CA TYR A 838 0.98 -6.11 26.16
C TYR A 838 0.48 -7.25 25.28
N LEU A 839 0.70 -8.50 25.71
CA LEU A 839 0.29 -9.67 24.94
C LEU A 839 -1.23 -9.73 24.77
N ASN A 840 -1.70 -9.62 23.55
CA ASN A 840 -3.11 -9.70 23.17
C ASN A 840 -3.53 -11.11 22.80
N THR A 841 -2.65 -11.87 22.15
CA THR A 841 -2.92 -13.22 21.62
C THR A 841 -1.85 -14.20 22.06
N LEU A 842 -2.28 -15.30 22.64
CA LEU A 842 -1.43 -16.46 22.95
C LEU A 842 -1.99 -17.70 22.25
N SER A 843 -1.16 -18.37 21.45
CA SER A 843 -1.51 -19.61 20.76
C SER A 843 -0.51 -20.72 21.08
N LEU A 844 -0.99 -21.85 21.55
CA LEU A 844 -0.18 -22.99 21.89
C LEU A 844 -0.61 -24.19 21.07
N HIS A 845 0.32 -24.76 20.29
CA HIS A 845 0.04 -25.83 19.33
C HIS A 845 0.87 -27.08 19.64
N CYS A 846 0.20 -28.23 19.82
CA CYS A 846 0.83 -29.52 20.01
C CYS A 846 1.87 -29.54 21.15
N CYS A 847 1.63 -28.78 22.23
CA CYS A 847 2.52 -28.75 23.39
C CYS A 847 2.25 -29.96 24.32
N SER A 848 3.29 -30.69 24.69
CA SER A 848 3.17 -31.96 25.44
C SER A 848 3.31 -31.82 26.96
N THR A 849 3.42 -30.60 27.47
CA THR A 849 3.40 -30.32 28.93
C THR A 849 2.06 -30.76 29.54
N LYS A 850 2.06 -31.27 30.78
CA LYS A 850 0.83 -31.71 31.46
C LYS A 850 -0.02 -30.55 31.97
N LEU A 851 0.63 -29.44 32.34
CA LEU A 851 0.02 -28.23 32.90
C LEU A 851 0.28 -27.04 31.96
N GLY A 852 -0.70 -26.14 31.86
CA GLY A 852 -0.55 -24.87 31.17
C GLY A 852 0.30 -23.85 31.95
N PRO A 853 0.68 -22.70 31.32
CA PRO A 853 1.36 -21.61 32.01
C PRO A 853 0.44 -20.91 33.02
N GLU A 854 1.00 -20.23 34.03
CA GLU A 854 0.23 -19.40 34.98
C GLU A 854 -0.14 -18.06 34.33
N LEU A 855 -1.32 -18.00 33.72
CA LEU A 855 -1.73 -16.84 32.90
C LEU A 855 -2.06 -15.58 33.71
N GLY A 856 -2.46 -15.71 34.99
CA GLY A 856 -2.98 -14.60 35.79
C GLY A 856 -1.99 -13.46 36.09
N GLY A 857 -0.69 -13.77 36.19
CA GLY A 857 0.35 -12.76 36.46
C GLY A 857 1.03 -12.21 35.20
N PHE A 858 0.89 -12.91 34.07
CA PHE A 858 1.65 -12.66 32.84
C PHE A 858 0.81 -11.96 31.78
N CYS A 859 -0.51 -12.18 31.73
CA CYS A 859 -1.34 -11.85 30.59
C CYS A 859 -2.55 -10.95 30.95
N SER A 860 -2.35 -9.84 31.68
CA SER A 860 -3.44 -8.93 32.06
C SER A 860 -4.21 -8.31 30.88
N HIS A 861 -3.57 -8.23 29.70
CA HIS A 861 -4.13 -7.68 28.46
C HIS A 861 -4.60 -8.74 27.45
N LEU A 862 -4.53 -10.03 27.79
CA LEU A 862 -4.83 -11.12 26.86
C LEU A 862 -6.29 -11.05 26.40
N ARG A 863 -6.49 -10.96 25.09
CA ARG A 863 -7.82 -10.94 24.45
C ARG A 863 -8.18 -12.27 23.82
N SER A 864 -7.18 -12.99 23.30
CA SER A 864 -7.42 -14.25 22.58
C SER A 864 -6.47 -15.34 23.08
N LEU A 865 -7.01 -16.47 23.47
CA LEU A 865 -6.27 -17.65 23.86
C LEU A 865 -6.67 -18.86 23.00
N TYR A 866 -5.70 -19.44 22.31
CA TYR A 866 -5.91 -20.59 21.46
C TYR A 866 -5.03 -21.76 21.88
N ILE A 867 -5.63 -22.96 22.07
CA ILE A 867 -4.94 -24.16 22.50
C ILE A 867 -5.33 -25.29 21.53
N PHE A 868 -4.32 -25.74 20.75
CA PHE A 868 -4.53 -26.71 19.68
C PHE A 868 -3.68 -27.97 19.91
N GLY A 869 -4.32 -29.12 20.09
CA GLY A 869 -3.64 -30.41 20.18
C GLY A 869 -2.73 -30.57 21.39
N CYS A 870 -2.85 -29.75 22.43
CA CYS A 870 -2.01 -29.81 23.63
C CYS A 870 -2.43 -30.96 24.55
N SER A 871 -1.42 -31.52 25.25
CA SER A 871 -1.60 -32.69 26.14
C SER A 871 -1.98 -32.32 27.58
N TRP A 872 -2.47 -31.10 27.81
CA TRP A 872 -2.85 -30.62 29.14
C TRP A 872 -3.97 -31.46 29.75
N ASP A 873 -3.83 -31.76 31.04
CA ASP A 873 -4.87 -32.47 31.80
C ASP A 873 -6.01 -31.54 32.24
N THR A 874 -5.69 -30.27 32.51
CA THR A 874 -6.64 -29.20 32.90
C THR A 874 -6.23 -27.87 32.28
N LEU A 875 -7.21 -26.96 32.15
CA LEU A 875 -6.94 -25.54 31.92
C LEU A 875 -6.49 -24.88 33.22
N PRO A 876 -5.76 -23.75 33.16
CA PRO A 876 -5.35 -22.99 34.36
C PRO A 876 -6.57 -22.58 35.21
N ASP A 877 -6.52 -22.82 36.52
CA ASP A 877 -7.64 -22.54 37.43
C ASP A 877 -7.96 -21.05 37.57
N GLN A 878 -6.99 -20.17 37.31
CA GLN A 878 -7.12 -18.71 37.46
C GLN A 878 -7.65 -18.00 36.21
N MET A 879 -8.29 -18.69 35.28
CA MET A 879 -8.81 -18.09 34.05
C MET A 879 -9.86 -16.99 34.30
N GLU A 880 -10.60 -17.06 35.38
CA GLU A 880 -11.59 -16.04 35.79
C GLU A 880 -10.97 -14.64 35.97
N HIS A 881 -9.69 -14.56 36.29
CA HIS A 881 -8.95 -13.29 36.48
C HIS A 881 -8.50 -12.65 35.16
N LEU A 882 -8.66 -13.31 34.01
CA LEU A 882 -8.33 -12.76 32.69
C LEU A 882 -9.46 -11.81 32.20
N THR A 883 -9.59 -10.67 32.85
CA THR A 883 -10.69 -9.71 32.66
C THR A 883 -10.75 -9.08 31.26
N SER A 884 -9.70 -9.25 30.44
CA SER A 884 -9.63 -8.75 29.05
C SER A 884 -9.92 -9.84 28.00
N LEU A 885 -10.07 -11.13 28.42
CA LEU A 885 -10.20 -12.26 27.49
C LEU A 885 -11.56 -12.26 26.79
N LYS A 886 -11.53 -12.20 25.46
CA LYS A 886 -12.72 -12.20 24.59
C LYS A 886 -12.91 -13.47 23.81
N ASP A 887 -11.82 -14.10 23.38
CA ASP A 887 -11.82 -15.30 22.56
C ASP A 887 -11.09 -16.46 23.23
N LEU A 888 -11.74 -17.60 23.36
CA LEU A 888 -11.14 -18.86 23.83
C LEU A 888 -11.40 -19.97 22.82
N GLY A 889 -10.33 -20.54 22.26
CA GLY A 889 -10.39 -21.64 21.29
C GLY A 889 -9.66 -22.88 21.78
N LEU A 890 -10.36 -24.02 21.86
CA LEU A 890 -9.82 -25.33 22.22
C LEU A 890 -10.06 -26.31 21.05
N LYS A 891 -8.99 -26.87 20.49
CA LYS A 891 -9.12 -27.82 19.37
C LYS A 891 -8.16 -28.99 19.57
N GLY A 892 -8.68 -30.20 19.50
CA GLY A 892 -7.85 -31.41 19.61
C GLY A 892 -7.28 -31.70 20.99
N CYS A 893 -7.77 -31.04 22.05
CA CYS A 893 -7.33 -31.22 23.43
C CYS A 893 -8.04 -32.45 24.07
N ARG A 894 -7.43 -33.63 23.95
CA ARG A 894 -8.07 -34.90 24.32
C ARG A 894 -8.10 -35.19 25.83
N ASN A 895 -7.19 -34.60 26.60
CA ASN A 895 -7.04 -34.87 28.04
C ASN A 895 -7.91 -33.94 28.91
N ILE A 896 -8.29 -32.76 28.43
CA ILE A 896 -9.08 -31.80 29.18
C ILE A 896 -10.52 -32.32 29.32
N ARG A 897 -10.94 -32.58 30.58
CA ARG A 897 -12.26 -33.16 30.89
C ARG A 897 -13.28 -32.16 31.43
N SER A 898 -12.83 -31.02 31.92
CA SER A 898 -13.69 -29.97 32.49
C SER A 898 -13.15 -28.59 32.22
N LEU A 899 -14.03 -27.60 32.16
CA LEU A 899 -13.68 -26.18 32.07
C LEU A 899 -13.52 -25.62 33.49
N PRO A 900 -12.56 -24.72 33.74
CA PRO A 900 -12.54 -23.90 34.96
C PRO A 900 -13.66 -22.84 34.91
N THR A 901 -13.75 -22.00 35.93
CA THR A 901 -14.56 -20.77 35.86
C THR A 901 -14.01 -19.86 34.76
N LEU A 902 -14.89 -19.44 33.84
CA LEU A 902 -14.52 -18.61 32.69
C LEU A 902 -14.77 -17.11 33.00
N PRO A 903 -13.92 -16.20 32.45
CA PRO A 903 -14.07 -14.77 32.71
C PRO A 903 -15.36 -14.21 32.10
N GLN A 904 -15.99 -13.26 32.79
CA GLN A 904 -17.22 -12.59 32.33
C GLN A 904 -17.04 -11.77 31.04
N SER A 905 -15.80 -11.42 30.71
CA SER A 905 -15.43 -10.70 29.48
C SER A 905 -15.46 -11.56 28.22
N LEU A 906 -15.64 -12.90 28.35
CA LEU A 906 -15.54 -13.82 27.22
C LEU A 906 -16.72 -13.65 26.26
N GLU A 907 -16.42 -13.30 25.01
CA GLU A 907 -17.43 -13.07 23.95
C GLU A 907 -17.60 -14.28 23.03
N CYS A 908 -16.51 -15.03 22.80
CA CYS A 908 -16.50 -16.16 21.86
C CYS A 908 -15.79 -17.38 22.46
N PHE A 909 -16.46 -18.54 22.45
CA PHE A 909 -15.88 -19.82 22.85
C PHE A 909 -15.98 -20.83 21.69
N LYS A 910 -14.88 -21.51 21.38
CA LYS A 910 -14.81 -22.54 20.32
C LYS A 910 -14.17 -23.80 20.86
N LEU A 911 -14.90 -24.91 20.83
CA LEU A 911 -14.42 -26.24 21.21
C LEU A 911 -14.64 -27.21 20.04
N SER A 912 -13.58 -27.91 19.60
CA SER A 912 -13.70 -28.87 18.50
C SER A 912 -12.68 -30.01 18.60
N ARG A 913 -13.05 -31.22 18.12
CA ARG A 913 -12.17 -32.40 18.04
C ARG A 913 -11.43 -32.71 19.36
N SER A 914 -12.00 -32.34 20.48
CA SER A 914 -11.42 -32.46 21.83
C SER A 914 -12.01 -33.69 22.59
N ASN A 915 -11.87 -33.71 23.91
CA ASN A 915 -12.42 -34.79 24.73
C ASN A 915 -13.95 -34.94 24.55
N GLU A 916 -14.44 -36.12 24.21
CA GLU A 916 -15.86 -36.36 23.92
C GLU A 916 -16.77 -36.10 25.13
N MET A 917 -16.29 -36.43 26.34
CA MET A 917 -17.05 -36.14 27.56
C MET A 917 -17.18 -34.64 27.80
N LEU A 918 -16.12 -33.88 27.60
CA LEU A 918 -16.16 -32.41 27.69
C LEU A 918 -17.11 -31.83 26.64
N MET A 919 -17.01 -32.27 25.39
CA MET A 919 -17.88 -31.79 24.31
C MET A 919 -19.34 -32.10 24.55
N SER A 920 -19.66 -33.30 25.02
CA SER A 920 -21.01 -33.71 25.40
C SER A 920 -21.54 -32.89 26.57
N SER A 921 -20.77 -32.74 27.65
CA SER A 921 -21.07 -31.94 28.82
C SER A 921 -21.37 -30.46 28.46
N CYS A 922 -20.58 -29.88 27.56
CA CYS A 922 -20.81 -28.51 27.07
C CYS A 922 -22.13 -28.36 26.26
N ARG A 923 -22.68 -29.45 25.70
CA ARG A 923 -23.95 -29.45 24.94
C ARG A 923 -25.16 -29.79 25.79
N THR A 924 -24.98 -30.44 26.94
CA THR A 924 -26.05 -30.92 27.80
C THR A 924 -26.51 -29.83 28.75
N VAL A 925 -27.74 -29.39 28.62
CA VAL A 925 -28.35 -28.35 29.48
C VAL A 925 -28.34 -28.82 30.93
N GLY A 926 -27.86 -27.98 31.86
CA GLY A 926 -27.75 -28.26 33.29
C GLY A 926 -26.49 -28.99 33.72
N ASP A 927 -25.60 -29.31 32.79
CA ASP A 927 -24.29 -29.87 33.13
C ASP A 927 -23.33 -28.75 33.60
N PRO A 928 -22.41 -29.01 34.55
CA PRO A 928 -21.51 -27.98 35.08
C PRO A 928 -20.68 -27.25 34.02
N ASN A 929 -20.30 -27.90 32.91
CA ASN A 929 -19.54 -27.23 31.84
C ASN A 929 -20.44 -26.38 30.92
N TRP A 930 -21.69 -26.80 30.71
CA TRP A 930 -22.68 -25.99 30.03
C TRP A 930 -23.03 -24.72 30.81
N GLU A 931 -23.18 -24.83 32.15
CA GLU A 931 -23.47 -23.67 33.02
C GLU A 931 -22.38 -22.61 32.96
N LYS A 932 -21.08 -23.03 32.88
CA LYS A 932 -19.93 -22.12 32.74
C LYS A 932 -19.91 -21.35 31.41
N LEU A 933 -20.65 -21.79 30.40
CA LEU A 933 -20.73 -21.17 29.09
C LEU A 933 -21.97 -20.24 28.94
N GLN A 934 -22.88 -20.20 29.90
CA GLN A 934 -24.14 -19.43 29.77
C GLN A 934 -23.94 -17.92 29.53
N HIS A 935 -22.91 -17.31 30.14
CA HIS A 935 -22.62 -15.89 29.98
C HIS A 935 -21.91 -15.55 28.65
N VAL A 936 -21.36 -16.54 27.92
CA VAL A 936 -20.60 -16.33 26.70
C VAL A 936 -21.52 -16.05 25.51
N PRO A 937 -21.49 -14.90 24.84
CA PRO A 937 -22.40 -14.51 23.73
C PRO A 937 -22.40 -15.48 22.55
N VAL A 938 -21.26 -16.04 22.19
CA VAL A 938 -21.09 -16.92 21.03
C VAL A 938 -20.31 -18.15 21.45
N ALA A 939 -20.94 -19.32 21.49
CA ALA A 939 -20.25 -20.58 21.79
C ALA A 939 -20.48 -21.61 20.69
N TYR A 940 -19.41 -22.23 20.23
CA TYR A 940 -19.43 -23.31 19.22
C TYR A 940 -18.80 -24.58 19.80
N VAL A 941 -19.48 -25.70 19.63
CA VAL A 941 -18.97 -27.03 19.95
C VAL A 941 -19.06 -27.92 18.70
N ASP A 942 -17.92 -28.33 18.12
CA ASP A 942 -17.80 -29.02 16.85
C ASP A 942 -18.55 -28.35 15.68
N GLY A 943 -18.42 -27.03 15.59
CA GLY A 943 -19.07 -26.25 14.55
C GLY A 943 -20.55 -25.91 14.76
N TYR A 944 -21.17 -26.54 15.75
CA TYR A 944 -22.56 -26.23 16.11
C TYR A 944 -22.60 -25.10 17.14
N ARG A 945 -23.40 -24.07 16.87
CA ARG A 945 -23.65 -22.99 17.79
C ARG A 945 -24.57 -23.49 18.94
N LEU A 946 -24.18 -23.22 20.17
CA LEU A 946 -25.03 -23.55 21.33
C LEU A 946 -26.21 -22.58 21.36
N GLU A 947 -27.44 -23.15 21.29
CA GLU A 947 -28.70 -22.38 21.42
C GLU A 947 -28.95 -22.04 22.88
N ARG A 948 -29.24 -20.77 23.15
CA ARG A 948 -29.69 -20.32 24.47
C ARG A 948 -31.21 -20.48 24.57
N ARG A 949 -31.71 -21.03 25.66
CA ARG A 949 -33.12 -20.83 26.00
C ARG A 949 -33.38 -19.35 26.24
N ALA A 950 -34.20 -18.73 25.41
CA ALA A 950 -34.81 -17.43 25.72
C ALA A 950 -35.47 -17.57 27.09
N GLN A 951 -35.08 -16.76 28.06
CA GLN A 951 -35.85 -16.61 29.28
C GLN A 951 -37.25 -16.10 28.88
N TYR A 952 -38.23 -16.98 28.83
CA TYR A 952 -39.62 -16.58 28.86
C TYR A 952 -39.86 -15.92 30.22
N THR A 953 -39.88 -14.62 30.26
CA THR A 953 -40.57 -13.86 31.29
C THR A 953 -42.04 -14.09 31.07
N SER A 954 -42.58 -15.10 31.76
CA SER A 954 -44.01 -15.27 31.94
C SER A 954 -44.50 -14.20 32.89
N SER A 955 -44.95 -13.08 32.36
CA SER A 955 -45.94 -12.21 33.01
C SER A 955 -47.30 -12.53 32.38
N SER A 956 -47.92 -13.60 32.83
CA SER A 956 -49.36 -13.80 32.70
C SER A 956 -50.01 -13.26 33.97
N GLU A 957 -50.47 -12.03 33.91
CA GLU A 957 -51.58 -11.63 34.82
C GLU A 957 -52.85 -12.32 34.36
N PRO A 958 -53.69 -12.83 35.28
CA PRO A 958 -54.98 -13.43 34.94
C PRO A 958 -56.01 -12.33 34.78
N GLU A 959 -56.59 -12.18 33.61
CA GLU A 959 -57.84 -11.53 33.44
C GLU A 959 -58.96 -12.46 34.07
N THR A 960 -59.68 -11.99 35.05
CA THR A 960 -60.97 -12.49 35.55
C THR A 960 -62.04 -11.47 35.31
N PRO A 961 -63.37 -11.84 35.35
CA PRO A 961 -64.24 -12.06 34.19
C PRO A 961 -65.07 -10.86 33.84
#